data_072c15757c0f0561e0a591803f5f4ff0
#
_entry.id   072c15757c0f0561e0a591803f5f4ff0
#
_cell.length_a   1.000
_cell.length_b   1.000
_cell.length_c   1.000
_cell.angle_alpha   90.00
_cell.angle_beta   90.00
_cell.angle_gamma   90.00
#
_symmetry.space_group_name_H-M   'P 1'
#
loop_
_entity.id
_entity.type
_entity.pdbx_description
1 polymer ?
#
loop_
_entity_poly.entity_id
_entity_poly.type
_entity_poly.pdbx_seq_one_letter_code
_entity_poly.pdbx_strand_id
1 'polypeptide(L)'
;MTSARKLWPAAHLRAVQAAMDYLHRHAGYTRVHNPVTGMKDLQRLLGLVAIAYQHETSRCGDPHLHTHVIVPNRQPRADGQLVSLDSKSLYHEAKAAGMIYQATLRRELHAERGFEFTPIDPHTGMADIAGVTCESIRAWSQRSTRLREWARDNLVLVDGQPTAAQLAAAQKATRPAKPESLAWVRLKEQWRADARGLILDRDAHYRARIERRARGAHRGGAAQLGAHTAAAAAHIDKAAVTRADLVELLAAHLPIDAPGEPCELIERAVDAVSVPVSAPRAAHEREGHQRFTLAAIVAEEDRILDIVDARDNRALLDVRAEDVRGLSAGQARAMTAIAASPFLVQPLAAPAGAGKTHSLTALRAAAHRARKQVLVLAPTGKAVDEALNGGAGDRGLTVAKALTLLADNQLRLDHSTVVIVDEASMLGTPDLGTLLSAATQARAKVVLVGDAHQLSPVKARGGMFEQLCTDLPWSQHLTEVWRMQDPQERDASLALRSAHGHRLRSAVKWYRTQRRLHTGDPIAMAADALHAYLADRANGKDVLLVCDTWEMADALNRRLHDTLTEPGPSVRAARDQHIRVGDVIISRANDPTIALHPGPNNHTAQSLDQVRNGNRWRVAGIDTATNRLAAERLSDGARTIFDGDYLTEHITLGYATTVHAAQGVTTDTCHALLSEGAPAPWPTSP
;
A
#
# COMPACT_ATOMS: atom_id res chain seq x y z
N MET A 1 -42.84 -5.45 -22.38
CA MET A 1 -42.51 -5.41 -20.93
C MET A 1 -42.44 -6.79 -20.25
N THR A 2 -43.03 -7.85 -20.78
CA THR A 2 -43.03 -9.20 -20.19
C THR A 2 -41.73 -10.00 -20.34
N SER A 3 -40.91 -9.74 -21.35
CA SER A 3 -39.65 -10.49 -21.59
C SER A 3 -38.49 -10.03 -20.70
N ALA A 4 -38.39 -8.73 -20.37
CA ALA A 4 -37.33 -8.20 -19.52
C ALA A 4 -37.41 -8.68 -18.04
N ARG A 5 -38.64 -9.02 -17.58
CA ARG A 5 -38.85 -9.52 -16.23
C ARG A 5 -38.30 -10.91 -15.94
N LYS A 6 -38.06 -11.72 -17.00
CA LYS A 6 -37.59 -13.11 -16.84
C LYS A 6 -36.06 -13.26 -17.08
N LEU A 7 -35.45 -12.32 -17.78
CA LEU A 7 -34.06 -12.44 -18.27
C LEU A 7 -33.01 -12.03 -17.24
N TRP A 8 -33.22 -10.90 -16.57
CA TRP A 8 -32.30 -10.45 -15.52
C TRP A 8 -32.13 -11.46 -14.38
N PRO A 9 -33.20 -12.06 -13.85
CA PRO A 9 -33.08 -13.14 -12.86
C PRO A 9 -32.34 -14.36 -13.37
N ALA A 10 -32.46 -14.72 -14.65
CA ALA A 10 -31.78 -15.87 -15.23
C ALA A 10 -30.25 -15.63 -15.34
N ALA A 11 -29.80 -14.47 -15.85
CA ALA A 11 -28.41 -14.09 -15.91
C ALA A 11 -27.78 -14.02 -14.49
N HIS A 12 -28.53 -13.44 -13.54
CA HIS A 12 -28.12 -13.40 -12.13
C HIS A 12 -27.95 -14.79 -11.52
N LEU A 13 -28.91 -15.71 -11.76
CA LEU A 13 -28.82 -17.07 -11.24
C LEU A 13 -27.64 -17.85 -11.83
N ARG A 14 -27.37 -17.71 -13.15
CA ARG A 14 -26.18 -18.31 -13.77
C ARG A 14 -24.89 -17.79 -13.16
N ALA A 15 -24.82 -16.48 -12.88
CA ALA A 15 -23.66 -15.88 -12.21
C ALA A 15 -23.50 -16.40 -10.77
N VAL A 16 -24.58 -16.54 -10.01
CA VAL A 16 -24.57 -17.15 -8.66
C VAL A 16 -24.08 -18.59 -8.73
N GLN A 17 -24.56 -19.38 -9.70
CA GLN A 17 -24.14 -20.75 -9.88
C GLN A 17 -22.64 -20.84 -10.17
N ALA A 18 -22.11 -20.03 -11.10
CA ALA A 18 -20.70 -20.01 -11.42
C ALA A 18 -19.81 -19.70 -10.20
N ALA A 19 -20.22 -18.76 -9.37
CA ALA A 19 -19.53 -18.45 -8.12
C ALA A 19 -19.57 -19.61 -7.10
N MET A 20 -20.72 -20.27 -6.98
CA MET A 20 -20.87 -21.43 -6.09
C MET A 20 -20.07 -22.65 -6.58
N ASP A 21 -20.00 -22.88 -7.88
CA ASP A 21 -19.19 -23.95 -8.48
C ASP A 21 -17.70 -23.71 -8.23
N TYR A 22 -17.26 -22.46 -8.31
CA TYR A 22 -15.90 -22.09 -7.93
C TYR A 22 -15.63 -22.37 -6.43
N LEU A 23 -16.49 -21.89 -5.54
CA LEU A 23 -16.36 -22.15 -4.09
C LEU A 23 -16.38 -23.64 -3.76
N HIS A 24 -17.20 -24.43 -4.45
CA HIS A 24 -17.20 -25.86 -4.30
C HIS A 24 -15.84 -26.46 -4.64
N ARG A 25 -15.22 -26.05 -5.75
CA ARG A 25 -13.93 -26.57 -6.20
C ARG A 25 -12.75 -26.14 -5.32
N HIS A 26 -12.77 -24.92 -4.75
CA HIS A 26 -11.63 -24.35 -4.05
C HIS A 26 -11.80 -24.23 -2.53
N ALA A 27 -13.02 -24.27 -2.00
CA ALA A 27 -13.30 -24.05 -0.59
C ALA A 27 -14.15 -25.13 0.09
N GLY A 28 -14.60 -26.16 -0.64
CA GLY A 28 -15.45 -27.23 -0.13
C GLY A 28 -14.65 -28.27 0.67
N TYR A 29 -14.22 -27.95 1.88
CA TYR A 29 -13.41 -28.83 2.72
C TYR A 29 -14.01 -29.07 4.11
N THR A 30 -13.72 -30.26 4.68
CA THR A 30 -13.81 -30.54 6.11
C THR A 30 -12.43 -30.88 6.67
N ARG A 31 -12.30 -30.87 8.00
CA ARG A 31 -11.05 -31.24 8.68
C ARG A 31 -11.17 -32.61 9.30
N VAL A 32 -10.25 -33.52 8.95
CA VAL A 32 -10.17 -34.89 9.46
C VAL A 32 -8.83 -35.09 10.16
N HIS A 33 -8.86 -35.67 11.35
CA HIS A 33 -7.65 -35.97 12.10
C HIS A 33 -6.80 -37.03 11.35
N ASN A 34 -5.54 -36.74 11.18
CA ASN A 34 -4.55 -37.67 10.63
C ASN A 34 -3.75 -38.28 11.78
N PRO A 35 -3.92 -39.57 12.05
CA PRO A 35 -3.26 -40.23 13.20
C PRO A 35 -1.73 -40.38 13.03
N VAL A 36 -1.22 -40.24 11.79
CA VAL A 36 0.22 -40.36 11.50
C VAL A 36 0.95 -39.07 11.82
N THR A 37 0.36 -37.94 11.40
CA THR A 37 0.98 -36.62 11.57
C THR A 37 0.51 -35.88 12.83
N GLY A 38 -0.57 -36.33 13.47
CA GLY A 38 -1.26 -35.60 14.55
C GLY A 38 -1.98 -34.33 14.11
N MET A 39 -1.94 -34.01 12.83
CA MET A 39 -2.55 -32.79 12.26
C MET A 39 -3.99 -33.06 11.81
N LYS A 40 -4.72 -32.01 11.47
CA LYS A 40 -6.05 -32.13 10.87
C LYS A 40 -5.97 -31.79 9.38
N ASP A 41 -5.99 -32.85 8.55
CA ASP A 41 -5.96 -32.68 7.12
C ASP A 41 -7.26 -32.10 6.55
N LEU A 42 -7.17 -31.39 5.48
CA LEU A 42 -8.31 -30.91 4.70
C LEU A 42 -8.76 -32.01 3.75
N GLN A 43 -9.95 -32.53 3.97
CA GLN A 43 -10.59 -33.51 3.10
C GLN A 43 -11.68 -32.82 2.28
N ARG A 44 -11.66 -33.03 0.95
CA ARG A 44 -12.66 -32.42 0.06
C ARG A 44 -14.04 -33.05 0.32
N LEU A 45 -15.06 -32.21 0.31
CA LEU A 45 -16.46 -32.62 0.32
C LEU A 45 -16.93 -32.94 -1.10
N LEU A 46 -17.97 -33.79 -1.24
CA LEU A 46 -18.57 -34.13 -2.53
C LEU A 46 -19.23 -32.91 -3.21
N GLY A 47 -19.74 -31.99 -2.42
CA GLY A 47 -20.38 -30.76 -2.86
C GLY A 47 -20.64 -29.84 -1.69
N LEU A 48 -21.00 -28.58 -1.98
CA LEU A 48 -21.51 -27.65 -1.00
C LEU A 48 -23.03 -27.61 -1.09
N VAL A 49 -23.70 -28.09 -0.06
CA VAL A 49 -25.14 -27.90 0.09
C VAL A 49 -25.37 -26.45 0.48
N ALA A 50 -26.20 -25.75 -0.28
CA ALA A 50 -26.53 -24.35 -0.04
C ALA A 50 -27.98 -24.09 -0.37
N ILE A 51 -28.57 -23.09 0.29
CA ILE A 51 -29.95 -22.64 0.07
C ILE A 51 -29.89 -21.20 -0.42
N ALA A 52 -30.47 -20.93 -1.59
CA ALA A 52 -30.49 -19.63 -2.21
C ALA A 52 -31.84 -18.92 -1.99
N TYR A 53 -31.82 -17.73 -1.42
CA TYR A 53 -32.96 -16.86 -1.23
C TYR A 53 -32.79 -15.61 -2.07
N GLN A 54 -33.60 -15.47 -3.11
CA GLN A 54 -33.58 -14.30 -3.98
C GLN A 54 -34.40 -13.17 -3.38
N HIS A 55 -33.85 -11.98 -3.34
CA HIS A 55 -34.50 -10.74 -2.92
C HIS A 55 -34.46 -9.71 -4.06
N GLU A 56 -35.50 -8.89 -4.17
CA GLU A 56 -35.64 -7.88 -5.21
C GLU A 56 -35.45 -6.45 -4.70
N THR A 57 -35.28 -6.26 -3.38
CA THR A 57 -35.23 -4.93 -2.75
C THR A 57 -34.06 -4.81 -1.77
N SER A 58 -33.47 -3.59 -1.69
CA SER A 58 -32.63 -3.22 -0.55
C SER A 58 -33.47 -3.00 0.72
N ARG A 59 -32.83 -2.86 1.89
CA ARG A 59 -33.51 -2.49 3.14
C ARG A 59 -34.11 -1.08 3.13
N CYS A 60 -33.64 -0.23 2.19
CA CYS A 60 -34.18 1.11 1.99
C CYS A 60 -35.32 1.15 0.99
N GLY A 61 -35.73 0.01 0.45
CA GLY A 61 -36.80 -0.09 -0.55
C GLY A 61 -36.33 0.16 -2.00
N ASP A 62 -35.04 0.32 -2.25
CA ASP A 62 -34.52 0.46 -3.61
C ASP A 62 -34.68 -0.85 -4.41
N PRO A 63 -34.87 -0.79 -5.75
CA PRO A 63 -34.85 -1.99 -6.59
C PRO A 63 -33.44 -2.58 -6.61
N HIS A 64 -33.27 -3.70 -5.91
CA HIS A 64 -31.97 -4.35 -5.75
C HIS A 64 -32.11 -5.87 -5.81
N LEU A 65 -31.92 -6.45 -6.98
CA LEU A 65 -31.89 -7.90 -7.14
C LEU A 65 -30.59 -8.47 -6.55
N HIS A 66 -30.74 -9.32 -5.55
CA HIS A 66 -29.62 -10.03 -4.94
C HIS A 66 -30.07 -11.37 -4.36
N THR A 67 -29.13 -12.29 -4.15
CA THR A 67 -29.39 -13.61 -3.60
C THR A 67 -28.55 -13.83 -2.35
N HIS A 68 -29.21 -14.17 -1.25
CA HIS A 68 -28.55 -14.69 -0.07
C HIS A 68 -28.35 -16.19 -0.24
N VAL A 69 -27.09 -16.64 -0.28
CA VAL A 69 -26.75 -18.05 -0.32
C VAL A 69 -26.34 -18.48 1.08
N ILE A 70 -27.16 -19.28 1.72
CA ILE A 70 -26.91 -19.84 3.06
C ILE A 70 -26.24 -21.19 2.90
N VAL A 71 -24.99 -21.30 3.36
CA VAL A 71 -24.23 -22.54 3.39
C VAL A 71 -24.25 -23.06 4.82
N PRO A 72 -24.97 -24.14 5.13
CA PRO A 72 -24.97 -24.74 6.46
C PRO A 72 -23.57 -25.17 6.89
N ASN A 73 -23.23 -24.96 8.16
CA ASN A 73 -21.92 -25.38 8.68
C ASN A 73 -21.78 -26.94 8.70
N ARG A 74 -22.86 -27.68 8.64
CA ARG A 74 -22.88 -29.13 8.51
C ARG A 74 -23.09 -29.52 7.05
N GLN A 75 -22.12 -30.25 6.49
CA GLN A 75 -22.08 -30.68 5.10
C GLN A 75 -21.95 -32.22 5.01
N PRO A 76 -22.54 -32.87 4.01
CA PRO A 76 -22.42 -34.30 3.83
C PRO A 76 -21.01 -34.68 3.32
N ARG A 77 -20.39 -35.64 3.95
CA ARG A 77 -19.16 -36.31 3.49
C ARG A 77 -19.52 -37.55 2.64
N ALA A 78 -18.54 -38.09 1.91
CA ALA A 78 -18.72 -39.26 1.03
C ALA A 78 -19.29 -40.49 1.72
N ASP A 79 -19.08 -40.65 3.03
CA ASP A 79 -19.63 -41.73 3.86
C ASP A 79 -21.03 -41.45 4.40
N GLY A 80 -21.67 -40.36 3.98
CA GLY A 80 -22.98 -39.95 4.43
C GLY A 80 -23.03 -39.25 5.79
N GLN A 81 -21.88 -39.12 6.47
CA GLN A 81 -21.83 -38.37 7.75
C GLN A 81 -21.87 -36.87 7.53
N LEU A 82 -22.60 -36.18 8.43
CA LEU A 82 -22.62 -34.71 8.47
C LEU A 82 -21.42 -34.19 9.25
N VAL A 83 -20.51 -33.50 8.56
CA VAL A 83 -19.26 -32.96 9.11
C VAL A 83 -19.24 -31.43 9.09
N SER A 84 -18.39 -30.82 9.90
CA SER A 84 -18.26 -29.37 9.92
C SER A 84 -17.44 -28.87 8.72
N LEU A 85 -17.94 -27.82 8.08
CA LEU A 85 -17.26 -27.13 6.98
C LEU A 85 -16.06 -26.34 7.48
N ASP A 86 -14.93 -26.32 6.75
CA ASP A 86 -13.83 -25.40 6.98
C ASP A 86 -14.17 -24.01 6.44
N SER A 87 -14.86 -23.20 7.24
CA SER A 87 -15.33 -21.88 6.83
C SER A 87 -14.21 -20.90 6.46
N LYS A 88 -13.00 -21.07 7.00
CA LYS A 88 -11.86 -20.19 6.67
C LYS A 88 -11.45 -20.31 5.19
N SER A 89 -11.57 -21.48 4.58
CA SER A 89 -11.36 -21.65 3.14
C SER A 89 -12.41 -20.88 2.33
N LEU A 90 -13.68 -20.86 2.76
CA LEU A 90 -14.72 -20.05 2.11
C LEU A 90 -14.41 -18.55 2.15
N TYR A 91 -13.97 -18.04 3.30
CA TYR A 91 -13.60 -16.62 3.44
C TYR A 91 -12.41 -16.25 2.56
N HIS A 92 -11.44 -17.14 2.43
CA HIS A 92 -10.27 -16.93 1.59
C HIS A 92 -10.65 -16.80 0.10
N GLU A 93 -11.59 -17.62 -0.38
CA GLU A 93 -11.99 -17.66 -1.78
C GLU A 93 -13.18 -16.76 -2.12
N ALA A 94 -13.79 -16.09 -1.12
CA ALA A 94 -15.05 -15.36 -1.30
C ALA A 94 -14.94 -14.21 -2.31
N LYS A 95 -13.81 -13.48 -2.33
CA LYS A 95 -13.61 -12.35 -3.24
C LYS A 95 -13.39 -12.83 -4.67
N ALA A 96 -12.58 -13.87 -4.88
CA ALA A 96 -12.39 -14.52 -6.18
C ALA A 96 -13.74 -15.02 -6.75
N ALA A 97 -14.56 -15.68 -5.93
CA ALA A 97 -15.93 -16.08 -6.33
C ALA A 97 -16.80 -14.88 -6.73
N GLY A 98 -16.67 -13.75 -6.00
CA GLY A 98 -17.35 -12.50 -6.32
C GLY A 98 -16.93 -11.94 -7.68
N MET A 99 -15.64 -12.00 -8.02
CA MET A 99 -15.12 -11.57 -9.32
C MET A 99 -15.64 -12.44 -10.47
N ILE A 100 -15.71 -13.75 -10.27
CA ILE A 100 -16.30 -14.70 -11.22
C ILE A 100 -17.79 -14.41 -11.42
N TYR A 101 -18.53 -14.15 -10.33
CA TYR A 101 -19.93 -13.72 -10.42
C TYR A 101 -20.06 -12.48 -11.31
N GLN A 102 -19.25 -11.43 -11.08
CA GLN A 102 -19.31 -10.19 -11.83
C GLN A 102 -18.98 -10.39 -13.32
N ALA A 103 -17.95 -11.17 -13.62
CA ALA A 103 -17.57 -11.49 -15.00
C ALA A 103 -18.69 -12.26 -15.73
N THR A 104 -19.28 -13.25 -15.07
CA THR A 104 -20.37 -14.05 -15.63
C THR A 104 -21.63 -13.21 -15.85
N LEU A 105 -22.01 -12.38 -14.86
CA LEU A 105 -23.19 -11.50 -14.97
C LEU A 105 -23.06 -10.53 -16.17
N ARG A 106 -21.92 -9.86 -16.29
CA ARG A 106 -21.67 -8.93 -17.42
C ARG A 106 -21.77 -9.64 -18.77
N ARG A 107 -21.15 -10.81 -18.90
CA ARG A 107 -21.21 -11.60 -20.13
C ARG A 107 -22.63 -12.00 -20.48
N GLU A 108 -23.39 -12.53 -19.54
CA GLU A 108 -24.77 -12.96 -19.75
C GLU A 108 -25.67 -11.80 -20.20
N LEU A 109 -25.55 -10.65 -19.54
CA LEU A 109 -26.31 -9.46 -19.89
C LEU A 109 -25.88 -8.89 -21.26
N HIS A 110 -24.60 -8.97 -21.60
CA HIS A 110 -24.13 -8.59 -22.92
C HIS A 110 -24.65 -9.54 -24.02
N ALA A 111 -24.55 -10.85 -23.81
CA ALA A 111 -24.99 -11.85 -24.76
C ALA A 111 -26.51 -11.79 -25.01
N GLU A 112 -27.32 -11.59 -23.97
CA GLU A 112 -28.76 -11.58 -24.07
C GLU A 112 -29.35 -10.26 -24.59
N ARG A 113 -28.68 -9.12 -24.31
CA ARG A 113 -29.25 -7.77 -24.56
C ARG A 113 -28.27 -6.78 -25.19
N GLY A 114 -27.03 -7.16 -25.42
CA GLY A 114 -26.01 -6.26 -25.97
C GLY A 114 -25.66 -5.12 -25.03
N PHE A 115 -25.83 -5.28 -23.71
CA PHE A 115 -25.39 -4.26 -22.76
C PHE A 115 -23.89 -4.07 -22.84
N GLU A 116 -23.48 -2.82 -22.90
CA GLU A 116 -22.08 -2.40 -22.75
C GLU A 116 -21.89 -1.88 -21.33
N PHE A 117 -20.63 -1.89 -20.87
CA PHE A 117 -20.28 -1.54 -19.50
C PHE A 117 -19.22 -0.45 -19.44
N THR A 118 -19.20 0.31 -18.37
CA THR A 118 -18.10 1.23 -18.03
C THR A 118 -16.80 0.46 -17.79
N PRO A 119 -15.65 1.11 -17.68
CA PRO A 119 -14.43 0.46 -17.24
C PRO A 119 -14.64 -0.33 -15.95
N ILE A 120 -14.11 -1.55 -15.89
CA ILE A 120 -14.24 -2.44 -14.75
C ILE A 120 -13.34 -1.93 -13.63
N ASP A 121 -13.86 -1.83 -12.41
CA ASP A 121 -13.06 -1.61 -11.23
C ASP A 121 -12.20 -2.86 -10.95
N PRO A 122 -10.87 -2.77 -11.02
CA PRO A 122 -9.98 -3.92 -10.87
C PRO A 122 -10.02 -4.54 -9.47
N HIS A 123 -10.46 -3.80 -8.45
CA HIS A 123 -10.50 -4.28 -7.07
C HIS A 123 -11.79 -5.03 -6.73
N THR A 124 -12.89 -4.67 -7.37
CA THR A 124 -14.23 -5.24 -7.07
C THR A 124 -14.80 -6.06 -8.21
N GLY A 125 -14.22 -5.95 -9.42
CA GLY A 125 -14.77 -6.54 -10.64
C GLY A 125 -16.10 -5.91 -11.09
N MET A 126 -16.57 -4.86 -10.43
CA MET A 126 -17.82 -4.20 -10.76
C MET A 126 -17.65 -3.22 -11.93
N ALA A 127 -18.71 -3.06 -12.69
CA ALA A 127 -18.85 -2.04 -13.71
C ALA A 127 -20.33 -1.66 -13.84
N ASP A 128 -20.60 -0.42 -14.13
CA ASP A 128 -21.95 0.06 -14.41
C ASP A 128 -22.33 -0.18 -15.86
N ILE A 129 -23.61 -0.28 -16.15
CA ILE A 129 -24.09 -0.34 -17.54
C ILE A 129 -23.83 1.01 -18.19
N ALA A 130 -23.12 1.01 -19.33
CA ALA A 130 -22.83 2.23 -20.05
C ALA A 130 -24.11 2.96 -20.46
N GLY A 131 -24.16 4.26 -20.20
CA GLY A 131 -25.32 5.10 -20.44
C GLY A 131 -26.30 5.21 -19.27
N VAL A 132 -26.08 4.48 -18.16
CA VAL A 132 -26.79 4.74 -16.90
C VAL A 132 -26.08 5.88 -16.17
N THR A 133 -26.79 6.99 -15.94
CA THR A 133 -26.19 8.16 -15.31
C THR A 133 -25.91 7.99 -13.83
N CYS A 134 -24.90 8.68 -13.30
CA CYS A 134 -24.60 8.66 -11.87
C CYS A 134 -25.80 9.14 -11.00
N GLU A 135 -26.64 10.03 -11.53
CA GLU A 135 -27.87 10.47 -10.85
C GLU A 135 -28.87 9.32 -10.72
N SER A 136 -29.05 8.54 -11.79
CA SER A 136 -29.91 7.35 -11.77
C SER A 136 -29.43 6.32 -10.75
N ILE A 137 -28.11 6.07 -10.71
CA ILE A 137 -27.51 5.14 -9.75
C ILE A 137 -27.72 5.64 -8.31
N ARG A 138 -27.49 6.93 -8.05
CA ARG A 138 -27.69 7.53 -6.72
C ARG A 138 -29.13 7.50 -6.27
N ALA A 139 -30.08 7.79 -7.15
CA ALA A 139 -31.51 7.76 -6.83
C ALA A 139 -31.96 6.41 -6.29
N TRP A 140 -31.37 5.30 -6.80
CA TRP A 140 -31.72 3.93 -6.38
C TRP A 140 -30.64 3.23 -5.55
N SER A 141 -29.70 3.99 -4.99
CA SER A 141 -28.65 3.49 -4.10
C SER A 141 -28.68 4.18 -2.73
N GLN A 142 -29.86 4.43 -2.19
CA GLN A 142 -30.04 5.17 -0.93
C GLN A 142 -29.21 4.59 0.22
N ARG A 143 -29.11 3.25 0.31
CA ARG A 143 -28.30 2.62 1.34
C ARG A 143 -26.82 2.94 1.20
N SER A 144 -26.29 2.86 -0.01
CA SER A 144 -24.86 3.17 -0.29
C SER A 144 -24.58 4.66 -0.04
N THR A 145 -25.52 5.54 -0.42
CA THR A 145 -25.43 6.98 -0.19
C THR A 145 -25.37 7.29 1.30
N ARG A 146 -26.35 6.82 2.09
CA ARG A 146 -26.38 7.01 3.56
C ARG A 146 -25.14 6.45 4.25
N LEU A 147 -24.63 5.32 3.79
CA LEU A 147 -23.44 4.71 4.36
C LEU A 147 -22.19 5.57 4.10
N ARG A 148 -22.03 6.10 2.89
CA ARG A 148 -20.91 6.99 2.54
C ARG A 148 -21.03 8.35 3.23
N GLU A 149 -22.22 8.91 3.34
CA GLU A 149 -22.49 10.13 4.10
C GLU A 149 -22.10 9.93 5.56
N TRP A 150 -22.61 8.87 6.19
CA TRP A 150 -22.25 8.55 7.56
C TRP A 150 -20.74 8.34 7.75
N ALA A 151 -20.09 7.62 6.82
CA ALA A 151 -18.66 7.40 6.88
C ALA A 151 -17.88 8.71 6.76
N ARG A 152 -18.28 9.61 5.86
CA ARG A 152 -17.69 10.94 5.72
C ARG A 152 -17.87 11.80 6.99
N ASP A 153 -19.02 11.74 7.61
CA ASP A 153 -19.38 12.58 8.75
C ASP A 153 -18.81 12.04 10.08
N ASN A 154 -18.54 10.73 10.17
CA ASN A 154 -18.16 10.06 11.42
C ASN A 154 -16.78 9.37 11.41
N LEU A 155 -16.16 9.19 10.24
CA LEU A 155 -14.89 8.47 10.10
C LEU A 155 -13.83 9.34 9.42
N VAL A 156 -12.58 9.10 9.78
CA VAL A 156 -11.44 9.70 9.08
C VAL A 156 -11.19 8.92 7.80
N LEU A 157 -11.44 9.58 6.66
CA LEU A 157 -11.25 8.98 5.33
C LEU A 157 -9.88 9.38 4.78
N VAL A 158 -9.12 8.40 4.33
CA VAL A 158 -7.87 8.63 3.58
C VAL A 158 -8.25 8.82 2.11
N ASP A 159 -7.81 9.91 1.50
CA ASP A 159 -8.15 10.27 0.11
C ASP A 159 -9.68 10.33 -0.16
N GLY A 160 -10.46 10.65 0.87
CA GLY A 160 -11.93 10.75 0.78
C GLY A 160 -12.65 9.41 0.57
N GLN A 161 -11.93 8.27 0.62
CA GLN A 161 -12.50 6.94 0.43
C GLN A 161 -12.42 6.12 1.72
N PRO A 162 -13.53 5.47 2.13
CA PRO A 162 -13.53 4.62 3.31
C PRO A 162 -12.85 3.28 3.01
N THR A 163 -12.06 2.79 3.96
CA THR A 163 -11.48 1.43 3.93
C THR A 163 -12.57 0.36 4.09
N ALA A 164 -12.26 -0.89 3.77
CA ALA A 164 -13.20 -2.01 3.94
C ALA A 164 -13.68 -2.16 5.41
N ALA A 165 -12.78 -1.97 6.38
CA ALA A 165 -13.11 -1.99 7.80
C ALA A 165 -14.02 -0.83 8.21
N GLN A 166 -13.77 0.37 7.70
CA GLN A 166 -14.61 1.55 7.89
C GLN A 166 -16.00 1.39 7.28
N LEU A 167 -16.08 0.80 6.07
CA LEU A 167 -17.36 0.46 5.45
C LEU A 167 -18.13 -0.56 6.28
N ALA A 168 -17.48 -1.56 6.85
CA ALA A 168 -18.10 -2.54 7.73
C ALA A 168 -18.65 -1.89 9.01
N ALA A 169 -17.90 -0.98 9.64
CA ALA A 169 -18.33 -0.20 10.80
C ALA A 169 -19.53 0.69 10.45
N ALA A 170 -19.46 1.42 9.33
CA ALA A 170 -20.56 2.24 8.82
C ALA A 170 -21.80 1.41 8.50
N GLN A 171 -21.63 0.22 7.91
CA GLN A 171 -22.73 -0.71 7.67
C GLN A 171 -23.46 -1.13 8.96
N LYS A 172 -22.69 -1.37 10.03
CA LYS A 172 -23.26 -1.73 11.33
C LYS A 172 -24.00 -0.57 11.95
N ALA A 173 -23.41 0.63 11.93
CA ALA A 173 -23.97 1.84 12.52
C ALA A 173 -25.23 2.35 11.81
N THR A 174 -25.24 2.28 10.46
CA THR A 174 -26.34 2.80 9.63
C THR A 174 -27.40 1.75 9.26
N ARG A 175 -27.35 0.55 9.88
CA ARG A 175 -28.24 -0.55 9.50
C ARG A 175 -29.70 -0.26 9.84
N PRO A 176 -30.59 -0.01 8.85
CA PRO A 176 -32.00 0.21 9.15
C PRO A 176 -32.66 -1.07 9.64
N ALA A 177 -33.71 -0.91 10.43
CA ALA A 177 -34.58 -2.01 10.83
C ALA A 177 -35.16 -2.71 9.58
N LYS A 178 -35.39 -4.02 9.68
CA LYS A 178 -36.04 -4.76 8.59
C LYS A 178 -37.49 -4.34 8.55
N PRO A 179 -38.03 -3.91 7.39
CA PRO A 179 -39.48 -3.59 7.30
C PRO A 179 -40.29 -4.85 7.58
N GLU A 180 -41.30 -4.73 8.43
CA GLU A 180 -42.17 -5.85 8.81
C GLU A 180 -43.00 -6.37 7.65
N SER A 181 -43.41 -5.49 6.74
CA SER A 181 -44.11 -5.85 5.51
C SER A 181 -43.68 -4.93 4.35
N LEU A 182 -43.64 -5.50 3.15
CA LEU A 182 -43.37 -4.76 1.92
C LEU A 182 -44.70 -4.55 1.17
N ALA A 183 -45.14 -3.30 1.09
CA ALA A 183 -46.29 -2.93 0.24
C ALA A 183 -45.84 -2.89 -1.24
N TRP A 184 -45.73 -4.07 -1.87
CA TRP A 184 -45.20 -4.24 -3.24
C TRP A 184 -45.87 -3.35 -4.29
N VAL A 185 -47.16 -3.11 -4.18
CA VAL A 185 -47.88 -2.25 -5.12
C VAL A 185 -47.35 -0.82 -5.02
N ARG A 186 -47.27 -0.28 -3.80
CA ARG A 186 -46.75 1.09 -3.55
C ARG A 186 -45.28 1.24 -3.96
N LEU A 187 -44.43 0.26 -3.64
CA LEU A 187 -43.02 0.28 -4.04
C LEU A 187 -42.88 0.30 -5.56
N LYS A 188 -43.63 -0.51 -6.30
CA LYS A 188 -43.58 -0.52 -7.77
C LYS A 188 -44.12 0.77 -8.39
N GLU A 189 -45.10 1.40 -7.77
CA GLU A 189 -45.59 2.72 -8.19
C GLU A 189 -44.55 3.81 -7.94
N GLN A 190 -43.93 3.79 -6.77
CA GLN A 190 -42.83 4.70 -6.43
C GLN A 190 -41.63 4.55 -7.42
N TRP A 191 -41.17 3.33 -7.64
CA TRP A 191 -40.06 3.08 -8.62
C TRP A 191 -40.41 3.55 -10.02
N ARG A 192 -41.66 3.45 -10.44
CA ARG A 192 -42.13 3.99 -11.73
C ARG A 192 -42.18 5.51 -11.75
N ALA A 193 -42.54 6.12 -10.63
CA ALA A 193 -42.53 7.57 -10.49
C ALA A 193 -41.10 8.11 -10.52
N ASP A 194 -40.21 7.50 -9.72
CA ASP A 194 -38.78 7.87 -9.64
C ASP A 194 -38.06 7.69 -10.98
N ALA A 195 -38.46 6.67 -11.78
CA ALA A 195 -37.87 6.42 -13.10
C ALA A 195 -38.24 7.46 -14.18
N ARG A 196 -39.29 8.26 -13.98
CA ARG A 196 -39.77 9.21 -15.01
C ARG A 196 -38.80 10.33 -15.33
N GLY A 197 -37.84 10.65 -14.43
CA GLY A 197 -36.80 11.65 -14.64
C GLY A 197 -35.43 11.08 -15.00
N LEU A 198 -35.31 9.74 -15.02
CA LEU A 198 -34.03 9.08 -15.26
C LEU A 198 -33.77 8.92 -16.76
N ILE A 199 -32.79 9.61 -17.27
CA ILE A 199 -32.41 9.59 -18.67
C ILE A 199 -31.25 8.61 -18.86
N LEU A 200 -31.42 7.66 -19.82
CA LEU A 200 -30.30 6.86 -20.33
C LEU A 200 -29.57 7.64 -21.39
N ASP A 201 -28.26 7.85 -21.21
CA ASP A 201 -27.39 8.41 -22.24
C ASP A 201 -27.11 7.35 -23.30
N ARG A 202 -27.93 7.36 -24.37
CA ARG A 202 -27.79 6.42 -25.50
C ARG A 202 -26.51 6.62 -26.28
N ASP A 203 -25.99 7.84 -26.31
CA ASP A 203 -24.75 8.16 -27.01
C ASP A 203 -23.54 7.61 -26.26
N ALA A 204 -23.56 7.64 -24.92
CA ALA A 204 -22.53 7.00 -24.11
C ALA A 204 -22.50 5.48 -24.32
N HIS A 205 -23.69 4.84 -24.38
CA HIS A 205 -23.79 3.40 -24.68
C HIS A 205 -23.26 3.08 -26.10
N TYR A 206 -23.59 3.91 -27.09
CA TYR A 206 -23.12 3.75 -28.46
C TYR A 206 -21.59 3.95 -28.57
N ARG A 207 -21.04 4.96 -27.90
CA ARG A 207 -19.57 5.18 -27.80
C ARG A 207 -18.87 3.98 -27.18
N ALA A 208 -19.34 3.46 -26.06
CA ALA A 208 -18.79 2.28 -25.41
C ALA A 208 -18.76 1.05 -26.35
N ARG A 209 -19.83 0.88 -27.18
CA ARG A 209 -19.89 -0.18 -28.19
C ARG A 209 -18.86 -0.01 -29.31
N ILE A 210 -18.64 1.21 -29.78
CA ILE A 210 -17.61 1.52 -30.80
C ILE A 210 -16.22 1.25 -30.23
N GLU A 211 -15.93 1.74 -29.05
CA GLU A 211 -14.64 1.53 -28.37
C GLU A 211 -14.34 0.06 -28.12
N ARG A 212 -15.34 -0.73 -27.72
CA ARG A 212 -15.18 -2.18 -27.59
C ARG A 212 -14.84 -2.83 -28.93
N ARG A 213 -15.59 -2.48 -30.00
CA ARG A 213 -15.34 -3.01 -31.34
C ARG A 213 -13.94 -2.65 -31.85
N ALA A 214 -13.49 -1.42 -31.62
CA ALA A 214 -12.13 -1.00 -31.97
C ALA A 214 -11.06 -1.81 -31.21
N ARG A 215 -11.27 -2.06 -29.92
CA ARG A 215 -10.38 -2.93 -29.12
C ARG A 215 -10.43 -4.40 -29.57
N GLY A 216 -11.59 -4.92 -29.94
CA GLY A 216 -11.80 -6.30 -30.38
C GLY A 216 -11.29 -6.60 -31.81
N ALA A 217 -11.03 -5.59 -32.65
CA ALA A 217 -10.45 -5.77 -33.97
C ALA A 217 -8.99 -6.28 -33.92
N HIS A 218 -8.32 -6.25 -32.81
CA HIS A 218 -7.00 -6.84 -32.57
C HIS A 218 -7.14 -8.29 -32.04
N ARG A 219 -7.87 -9.13 -32.77
CA ARG A 219 -8.16 -10.53 -32.42
C ARG A 219 -6.93 -11.44 -32.54
N GLY A 220 -6.28 -11.69 -31.37
CA GLY A 220 -5.32 -12.76 -31.19
C GLY A 220 -5.49 -13.36 -29.79
N GLY A 221 -6.32 -14.42 -29.63
CA GLY A 221 -6.79 -14.89 -28.34
C GLY A 221 -5.72 -15.15 -27.26
N ALA A 222 -4.64 -15.86 -27.56
CA ALA A 222 -3.57 -16.14 -26.59
C ALA A 222 -2.61 -14.91 -26.40
N ALA A 223 -2.29 -14.19 -27.46
CA ALA A 223 -1.44 -13.00 -27.39
C ALA A 223 -2.13 -11.84 -26.64
N GLN A 224 -3.44 -11.72 -26.76
CA GLN A 224 -4.23 -10.72 -26.06
C GLN A 224 -4.32 -11.03 -24.55
N LEU A 225 -4.44 -12.30 -24.18
CA LEU A 225 -4.39 -12.74 -22.79
C LEU A 225 -3.01 -12.46 -22.17
N GLY A 226 -1.92 -12.71 -22.92
CA GLY A 226 -0.55 -12.36 -22.50
C GLY A 226 -0.34 -10.87 -22.27
N ALA A 227 -0.84 -10.01 -23.17
CA ALA A 227 -0.78 -8.55 -23.01
C ALA A 227 -1.60 -8.07 -21.80
N HIS A 228 -2.78 -8.64 -21.58
CA HIS A 228 -3.59 -8.36 -20.39
C HIS A 228 -2.91 -8.83 -19.09
N THR A 229 -2.20 -9.95 -19.12
CA THR A 229 -1.44 -10.46 -17.98
C THR A 229 -0.26 -9.55 -17.63
N ALA A 230 0.45 -9.03 -18.62
CA ALA A 230 1.52 -8.06 -18.41
C ALA A 230 0.98 -6.74 -17.81
N ALA A 231 -0.14 -6.25 -18.36
CA ALA A 231 -0.83 -5.09 -17.78
C ALA A 231 -1.33 -5.34 -16.35
N ALA A 232 -1.84 -6.54 -16.09
CA ALA A 232 -2.27 -6.97 -14.78
C ALA A 232 -1.09 -7.09 -13.79
N ALA A 233 0.08 -7.57 -14.23
CA ALA A 233 1.29 -7.64 -13.41
C ALA A 233 1.73 -6.27 -12.88
N ALA A 234 1.51 -5.20 -13.64
CA ALA A 234 1.81 -3.84 -13.21
C ALA A 234 0.95 -3.37 -12.01
N HIS A 235 -0.22 -3.98 -11.79
CA HIS A 235 -1.12 -3.66 -10.69
C HIS A 235 -0.93 -4.54 -9.44
N ILE A 236 -0.05 -5.53 -9.49
CA ILE A 236 0.28 -6.35 -8.31
C ILE A 236 1.31 -5.62 -7.46
N ASP A 237 0.96 -5.35 -6.21
CA ASP A 237 1.80 -4.70 -5.20
C ASP A 237 2.60 -5.70 -4.34
N LYS A 238 2.42 -7.01 -4.57
CA LYS A 238 3.10 -8.11 -3.84
C LYS A 238 3.91 -8.98 -4.81
N ALA A 239 5.11 -9.37 -4.41
CA ALA A 239 5.93 -10.28 -5.19
C ALA A 239 5.36 -11.71 -5.22
N ALA A 240 4.72 -12.14 -4.12
CA ALA A 240 4.10 -13.45 -3.99
C ALA A 240 2.63 -13.30 -3.55
N VAL A 241 1.72 -13.95 -4.29
CA VAL A 241 0.27 -13.89 -4.16
C VAL A 241 -0.33 -15.29 -4.02
N THR A 242 -1.60 -15.36 -3.63
CA THR A 242 -2.35 -16.61 -3.64
C THR A 242 -2.97 -16.88 -5.01
N ARG A 243 -3.43 -18.11 -5.25
CA ARG A 243 -4.19 -18.42 -6.47
C ARG A 243 -5.49 -17.57 -6.56
N ALA A 244 -6.16 -17.35 -5.42
CA ALA A 244 -7.34 -16.51 -5.35
C ALA A 244 -7.05 -15.07 -5.78
N ASP A 245 -5.92 -14.48 -5.34
CA ASP A 245 -5.50 -13.14 -5.77
C ASP A 245 -5.30 -13.07 -7.30
N LEU A 246 -4.76 -14.13 -7.93
CA LEU A 246 -4.61 -14.21 -9.38
C LEU A 246 -5.95 -14.33 -10.11
N VAL A 247 -6.89 -15.10 -9.57
CA VAL A 247 -8.27 -15.16 -10.08
C VAL A 247 -8.93 -13.78 -10.05
N GLU A 248 -8.80 -13.07 -8.93
CA GLU A 248 -9.32 -11.71 -8.78
C GLU A 248 -8.75 -10.78 -9.85
N LEU A 249 -7.44 -10.78 -10.01
CA LEU A 249 -6.73 -9.94 -10.96
C LEU A 249 -7.18 -10.22 -12.41
N LEU A 250 -7.19 -11.46 -12.83
CA LEU A 250 -7.47 -11.83 -14.21
C LEU A 250 -8.96 -11.70 -14.56
N ALA A 251 -9.85 -11.95 -13.61
CA ALA A 251 -11.29 -11.80 -13.80
C ALA A 251 -11.70 -10.34 -14.11
N ALA A 252 -10.98 -9.35 -13.56
CA ALA A 252 -11.21 -7.95 -13.87
C ALA A 252 -10.85 -7.59 -15.33
N HIS A 253 -9.95 -8.35 -15.94
CA HIS A 253 -9.46 -8.09 -17.31
C HIS A 253 -10.07 -9.02 -18.38
N LEU A 254 -10.98 -9.94 -17.99
CA LEU A 254 -11.60 -10.84 -18.95
C LEU A 254 -12.48 -10.08 -19.95
N PRO A 255 -12.25 -10.19 -21.28
CA PRO A 255 -13.13 -9.60 -22.27
C PRO A 255 -14.55 -10.13 -22.17
N ILE A 256 -15.54 -9.26 -22.29
CA ILE A 256 -16.97 -9.60 -22.14
C ILE A 256 -17.46 -10.59 -23.21
N ASP A 257 -16.83 -10.59 -24.37
CA ASP A 257 -17.13 -11.43 -25.52
C ASP A 257 -16.13 -12.61 -25.69
N ALA A 258 -15.32 -12.89 -24.67
CA ALA A 258 -14.40 -14.03 -24.71
C ALA A 258 -15.17 -15.35 -24.89
N PRO A 259 -14.76 -16.22 -25.84
CA PRO A 259 -15.46 -17.49 -26.11
C PRO A 259 -15.20 -18.51 -24.99
N GLY A 260 -16.24 -19.01 -24.36
CA GLY A 260 -16.18 -20.02 -23.31
C GLY A 260 -16.77 -19.54 -21.98
N GLU A 261 -16.85 -20.39 -20.97
CA GLU A 261 -17.37 -20.02 -19.66
C GLU A 261 -16.36 -19.14 -18.89
N PRO A 262 -16.78 -18.00 -18.30
CA PRO A 262 -15.86 -17.07 -17.64
C PRO A 262 -14.99 -17.71 -16.56
N CYS A 263 -15.56 -18.56 -15.71
CA CYS A 263 -14.83 -19.24 -14.68
C CYS A 263 -13.70 -20.11 -15.23
N GLU A 264 -13.99 -20.94 -16.25
CA GLU A 264 -13.02 -21.82 -16.89
C GLU A 264 -11.93 -21.02 -17.64
N LEU A 265 -12.31 -19.91 -18.27
CA LEU A 265 -11.37 -19.02 -18.95
C LEU A 265 -10.39 -18.41 -17.96
N ILE A 266 -10.90 -17.90 -16.83
CA ILE A 266 -10.07 -17.30 -15.78
C ILE A 266 -9.14 -18.34 -15.16
N GLU A 267 -9.65 -19.52 -14.80
CA GLU A 267 -8.84 -20.57 -14.19
C GLU A 267 -7.72 -21.05 -15.13
N ARG A 268 -8.03 -21.28 -16.41
CA ARG A 268 -7.02 -21.62 -17.41
C ARG A 268 -5.99 -20.51 -17.60
N ALA A 269 -6.42 -19.26 -17.55
CA ALA A 269 -5.51 -18.12 -17.64
C ALA A 269 -4.58 -18.07 -16.43
N VAL A 270 -5.10 -18.28 -15.21
CA VAL A 270 -4.30 -18.36 -13.98
C VAL A 270 -3.26 -19.48 -14.10
N ASP A 271 -3.69 -20.68 -14.52
CA ASP A 271 -2.79 -21.84 -14.64
C ASP A 271 -1.69 -21.61 -15.69
N ALA A 272 -1.99 -20.87 -16.77
CA ALA A 272 -1.03 -20.57 -17.82
C ALA A 272 0.04 -19.53 -17.45
N VAL A 273 -0.25 -18.64 -16.50
CA VAL A 273 0.64 -17.49 -16.20
C VAL A 273 1.25 -17.56 -14.79
N SER A 274 0.73 -18.40 -13.91
CA SER A 274 1.22 -18.53 -12.53
C SER A 274 2.49 -19.36 -12.46
N VAL A 275 3.46 -18.86 -11.71
CA VAL A 275 4.69 -19.56 -11.36
C VAL A 275 4.65 -19.86 -9.86
N PRO A 276 4.73 -21.11 -9.41
CA PRO A 276 4.77 -21.43 -7.99
C PRO A 276 6.12 -20.99 -7.40
N VAL A 277 6.08 -20.22 -6.30
CA VAL A 277 7.28 -19.73 -5.59
C VAL A 277 7.40 -20.32 -4.18
N SER A 278 6.49 -21.22 -3.81
CA SER A 278 6.58 -22.03 -2.60
C SER A 278 6.34 -23.48 -2.92
N ALA A 279 6.70 -24.38 -1.98
CA ALA A 279 6.35 -25.79 -2.08
C ALA A 279 4.83 -25.97 -2.20
N PRO A 280 4.36 -27.06 -2.86
CA PRO A 280 2.95 -27.43 -2.82
C PRO A 280 2.45 -27.53 -1.37
N ARG A 281 1.24 -27.03 -1.12
CA ARG A 281 0.68 -27.05 0.22
C ARG A 281 0.54 -28.46 0.78
N ALA A 282 0.82 -28.62 2.06
CA ALA A 282 0.58 -29.87 2.76
C ALA A 282 -0.93 -30.14 2.95
N ALA A 283 -1.31 -31.39 3.20
CA ALA A 283 -2.71 -31.79 3.32
C ALA A 283 -3.49 -31.06 4.43
N HIS A 284 -2.80 -30.59 5.47
CA HIS A 284 -3.41 -29.82 6.57
C HIS A 284 -3.49 -28.31 6.32
N GLU A 285 -2.85 -27.79 5.25
CA GLU A 285 -2.78 -26.38 4.91
C GLU A 285 -3.92 -25.96 3.97
N ARG A 286 -4.38 -24.71 4.07
CA ARG A 286 -5.40 -24.11 3.18
C ARG A 286 -4.78 -23.60 1.89
N GLU A 287 -5.63 -23.31 0.90
CA GLU A 287 -5.23 -22.77 -0.41
C GLU A 287 -4.30 -21.57 -0.32
N GLY A 288 -4.49 -20.67 0.63
CA GLY A 288 -3.66 -19.49 0.81
C GLY A 288 -2.22 -19.74 1.29
N HIS A 289 -1.83 -20.96 1.63
CA HIS A 289 -0.45 -21.31 2.02
C HIS A 289 0.48 -21.45 0.82
N GLN A 290 -0.02 -21.97 -0.30
CA GLN A 290 0.76 -22.02 -1.52
C GLN A 290 0.82 -20.64 -2.15
N ARG A 291 2.03 -20.20 -2.54
CA ARG A 291 2.30 -18.89 -3.12
C ARG A 291 2.71 -19.02 -4.57
N PHE A 292 2.27 -18.04 -5.34
CA PHE A 292 2.50 -17.92 -6.77
C PHE A 292 2.98 -16.50 -7.10
N THR A 293 3.64 -16.37 -8.23
CA THR A 293 3.91 -15.10 -8.87
C THR A 293 3.54 -15.18 -10.36
N LEU A 294 3.73 -14.10 -11.11
CA LEU A 294 3.54 -14.12 -12.56
C LEU A 294 4.89 -14.27 -13.27
N ALA A 295 4.91 -15.01 -14.38
CA ALA A 295 6.09 -15.18 -15.21
C ALA A 295 6.69 -13.82 -15.66
N ALA A 296 5.86 -12.79 -15.86
CA ALA A 296 6.29 -11.44 -16.19
C ALA A 296 7.08 -10.77 -15.03
N ILE A 297 6.73 -11.08 -13.78
CA ILE A 297 7.43 -10.56 -12.57
C ILE A 297 8.78 -11.26 -12.47
N VAL A 298 8.85 -12.58 -12.65
CA VAL A 298 10.12 -13.33 -12.65
C VAL A 298 11.06 -12.79 -13.73
N ALA A 299 10.55 -12.60 -14.96
CA ALA A 299 11.35 -12.04 -16.05
C ALA A 299 11.82 -10.59 -15.80
N GLU A 300 11.12 -9.81 -14.98
CA GLU A 300 11.55 -8.47 -14.54
C GLU A 300 12.69 -8.59 -13.52
N GLU A 301 12.58 -9.47 -12.54
CA GLU A 301 13.60 -9.73 -11.54
C GLU A 301 14.87 -10.33 -12.17
N ASP A 302 14.73 -11.30 -13.08
CA ASP A 302 15.84 -11.87 -13.85
C ASP A 302 16.60 -10.79 -14.64
N ARG A 303 15.90 -9.87 -15.30
CA ARG A 303 16.54 -8.74 -15.99
C ARG A 303 17.35 -7.85 -15.05
N ILE A 304 16.91 -7.66 -13.80
CA ILE A 304 17.70 -6.91 -12.82
C ILE A 304 18.96 -7.68 -12.45
N LEU A 305 18.88 -8.99 -12.26
CA LEU A 305 20.02 -9.84 -11.96
C LEU A 305 21.03 -9.86 -13.11
N ASP A 306 20.60 -9.85 -14.36
CA ASP A 306 21.48 -9.73 -15.54
C ASP A 306 22.20 -8.37 -15.58
N ILE A 307 21.51 -7.29 -15.20
CA ILE A 307 22.06 -5.92 -15.23
C ILE A 307 23.14 -5.72 -14.17
N VAL A 308 23.02 -6.30 -12.98
CA VAL A 308 23.93 -6.05 -11.87
C VAL A 308 25.35 -6.56 -12.09
N ASP A 309 25.54 -7.49 -13.02
CA ASP A 309 26.86 -7.97 -13.43
C ASP A 309 27.65 -7.00 -14.34
N ALA A 310 27.04 -5.87 -14.73
CA ALA A 310 27.68 -4.88 -15.57
C ALA A 310 28.93 -4.29 -14.91
N ARG A 311 30.03 -4.23 -15.67
CA ARG A 311 31.33 -3.76 -15.19
C ARG A 311 31.89 -2.68 -16.12
N ASP A 312 32.59 -1.72 -15.51
CA ASP A 312 33.38 -0.72 -16.24
C ASP A 312 34.54 -0.22 -15.37
N ASN A 313 35.77 -0.31 -15.85
CA ASN A 313 36.93 0.17 -15.09
C ASN A 313 36.90 1.70 -14.87
N ARG A 314 36.16 2.46 -15.66
CA ARG A 314 35.93 3.89 -15.43
C ARG A 314 35.09 4.16 -14.18
N ALA A 315 34.41 3.15 -13.63
CA ALA A 315 33.65 3.24 -12.39
C ALA A 315 34.53 3.16 -11.13
N LEU A 316 35.83 2.82 -11.28
CA LEU A 316 36.76 2.78 -10.16
C LEU A 316 36.96 4.19 -9.59
N LEU A 317 37.02 4.27 -8.27
CA LEU A 317 37.27 5.47 -7.50
C LEU A 317 38.44 5.20 -6.54
N ASP A 318 39.24 6.23 -6.22
CA ASP A 318 40.35 6.14 -5.28
C ASP A 318 39.96 6.78 -3.95
N VAL A 319 39.58 5.96 -2.98
CA VAL A 319 39.31 6.39 -1.58
C VAL A 319 40.62 6.40 -0.82
N ARG A 320 41.02 7.57 -0.34
CA ARG A 320 42.29 7.79 0.39
C ARG A 320 42.08 7.71 1.90
N ALA A 321 43.15 7.54 2.63
CA ALA A 321 43.14 7.49 4.10
C ALA A 321 42.54 8.77 4.73
N GLU A 322 42.69 9.92 4.05
CA GLU A 322 42.07 11.19 4.49
C GLU A 322 40.55 11.20 4.40
N ASP A 323 39.99 10.55 3.37
CA ASP A 323 38.53 10.50 3.16
C ASP A 323 37.79 9.65 4.22
N VAL A 324 38.49 8.64 4.73
CA VAL A 324 37.94 7.72 5.72
C VAL A 324 38.30 8.10 7.16
N ARG A 325 38.96 9.23 7.35
CA ARG A 325 39.31 9.72 8.68
C ARG A 325 38.02 10.03 9.46
N GLY A 326 37.90 9.41 10.63
CA GLY A 326 36.69 9.53 11.48
C GLY A 326 35.61 8.51 11.18
N LEU A 327 35.75 7.67 10.16
CA LEU A 327 34.90 6.51 9.93
C LEU A 327 35.35 5.33 10.79
N SER A 328 34.41 4.47 11.17
CA SER A 328 34.76 3.19 11.78
C SER A 328 35.50 2.28 10.79
N ALA A 329 36.17 1.27 11.31
CA ALA A 329 36.87 0.30 10.46
C ALA A 329 35.93 -0.42 9.49
N GLY A 330 34.69 -0.69 9.91
CA GLY A 330 33.63 -1.28 9.05
C GLY A 330 33.21 -0.33 7.94
N GLN A 331 32.96 0.93 8.28
CA GLN A 331 32.56 1.96 7.31
C GLN A 331 33.70 2.22 6.30
N ALA A 332 34.95 2.38 6.78
CA ALA A 332 36.10 2.61 5.91
C ALA A 332 36.32 1.47 4.92
N ARG A 333 36.25 0.21 5.37
CA ARG A 333 36.35 -0.97 4.50
C ARG A 333 35.24 -0.99 3.44
N ALA A 334 34.00 -0.74 3.83
CA ALA A 334 32.86 -0.74 2.89
C ALA A 334 33.05 0.34 1.80
N MET A 335 33.41 1.57 2.17
CA MET A 335 33.65 2.65 1.21
C MET A 335 34.79 2.36 0.26
N THR A 336 35.89 1.82 0.78
CA THR A 336 37.06 1.42 -0.04
C THR A 336 36.69 0.28 -1.00
N ALA A 337 35.94 -0.74 -0.53
CA ALA A 337 35.51 -1.86 -1.37
C ALA A 337 34.56 -1.41 -2.49
N ILE A 338 33.58 -0.57 -2.19
CA ILE A 338 32.65 0.01 -3.19
C ILE A 338 33.43 0.82 -4.23
N ALA A 339 34.39 1.64 -3.79
CA ALA A 339 35.17 2.48 -4.65
C ALA A 339 36.07 1.66 -5.60
N ALA A 340 36.74 0.65 -5.09
CA ALA A 340 37.66 -0.20 -5.83
C ALA A 340 36.97 -1.26 -6.71
N SER A 341 35.67 -1.38 -6.64
CA SER A 341 34.89 -2.37 -7.42
C SER A 341 34.59 -1.86 -8.84
N PRO A 342 34.88 -2.66 -9.88
CA PRO A 342 34.54 -2.33 -11.26
C PRO A 342 33.06 -2.54 -11.58
N PHE A 343 32.29 -3.24 -10.73
CA PHE A 343 30.86 -3.42 -10.91
C PHE A 343 30.14 -2.10 -10.79
N LEU A 344 29.22 -1.85 -11.73
CA LEU A 344 28.46 -0.60 -11.78
C LEU A 344 27.40 -0.53 -10.65
N VAL A 345 26.85 -1.64 -10.23
CA VAL A 345 25.83 -1.69 -9.15
C VAL A 345 26.46 -2.20 -7.86
N GLN A 346 26.36 -1.40 -6.80
CA GLN A 346 27.00 -1.63 -5.51
C GLN A 346 25.97 -1.59 -4.38
N PRO A 347 25.47 -2.73 -3.89
CA PRO A 347 24.60 -2.74 -2.72
C PRO A 347 25.36 -2.47 -1.42
N LEU A 348 24.77 -1.67 -0.55
CA LEU A 348 25.24 -1.37 0.80
C LEU A 348 24.08 -1.55 1.79
N ALA A 349 24.05 -2.66 2.48
CA ALA A 349 23.10 -2.91 3.56
C ALA A 349 23.58 -2.22 4.84
N ALA A 350 22.74 -1.36 5.41
CA ALA A 350 23.11 -0.59 6.59
C ALA A 350 21.89 -0.34 7.49
N PRO A 351 21.91 -0.77 8.76
CA PRO A 351 20.84 -0.51 9.70
C PRO A 351 20.64 0.99 9.95
N ALA A 352 19.46 1.35 10.46
CA ALA A 352 19.20 2.71 10.90
C ALA A 352 20.20 3.13 11.98
N GLY A 353 20.80 4.32 11.81
CA GLY A 353 21.81 4.82 12.75
C GLY A 353 23.22 4.23 12.57
N ALA A 354 23.49 3.51 11.46
CA ALA A 354 24.84 3.02 11.14
C ALA A 354 25.78 4.09 10.56
N GLY A 355 25.36 5.35 10.48
CA GLY A 355 26.17 6.43 9.90
C GLY A 355 26.29 6.37 8.38
N LYS A 356 25.25 5.88 7.68
CA LYS A 356 25.18 5.77 6.20
C LYS A 356 25.66 7.05 5.52
N THR A 357 24.97 8.15 5.77
CA THR A 357 25.23 9.45 5.12
C THR A 357 26.64 9.95 5.36
N HIS A 358 27.13 9.79 6.60
CA HIS A 358 28.52 10.17 6.95
C HIS A 358 29.55 9.34 6.18
N SER A 359 29.32 8.04 6.01
CA SER A 359 30.21 7.17 5.24
C SER A 359 30.25 7.55 3.75
N LEU A 360 29.12 7.96 3.16
CA LEU A 360 29.02 8.33 1.75
C LEU A 360 29.82 9.59 1.38
N THR A 361 30.17 10.45 2.34
CA THR A 361 31.05 11.61 2.09
C THR A 361 32.41 11.19 1.55
N ALA A 362 32.95 10.02 1.98
CA ALA A 362 34.21 9.48 1.48
C ALA A 362 34.09 9.11 -0.02
N LEU A 363 32.97 8.50 -0.45
CA LEU A 363 32.76 8.20 -1.87
C LEU A 363 32.61 9.47 -2.71
N ARG A 364 31.93 10.49 -2.18
CA ARG A 364 31.79 11.79 -2.85
C ARG A 364 33.18 12.46 -3.04
N ALA A 365 34.00 12.46 -2.02
CA ALA A 365 35.37 13.01 -2.11
C ALA A 365 36.20 12.29 -3.19
N ALA A 366 36.12 10.95 -3.22
CA ALA A 366 36.80 10.15 -4.24
C ALA A 366 36.23 10.40 -5.66
N ALA A 367 34.93 10.56 -5.80
CA ALA A 367 34.24 10.89 -7.06
C ALA A 367 34.71 12.26 -7.60
N HIS A 368 34.79 13.28 -6.75
CA HIS A 368 35.28 14.61 -7.14
C HIS A 368 36.72 14.58 -7.63
N ARG A 369 37.60 13.82 -6.98
CA ARG A 369 38.99 13.63 -7.47
C ARG A 369 39.03 12.98 -8.86
N ALA A 370 38.10 12.07 -9.12
CA ALA A 370 37.91 11.44 -10.43
C ALA A 370 37.16 12.33 -11.44
N ARG A 371 36.85 13.59 -11.09
CA ARG A 371 36.03 14.55 -11.87
C ARG A 371 34.63 14.01 -12.20
N LYS A 372 34.03 13.30 -11.24
CA LYS A 372 32.67 12.78 -11.35
C LYS A 372 31.74 13.58 -10.45
N GLN A 373 30.48 13.66 -10.87
CA GLN A 373 29.37 14.26 -10.10
C GLN A 373 28.60 13.18 -9.34
N VAL A 374 28.14 13.51 -8.14
CA VAL A 374 27.37 12.60 -7.31
C VAL A 374 25.90 13.04 -7.27
N LEU A 375 25.03 12.25 -7.88
CA LEU A 375 23.58 12.41 -7.86
C LEU A 375 22.98 11.55 -6.77
N VAL A 376 22.30 12.16 -5.79
CA VAL A 376 21.55 11.46 -4.75
C VAL A 376 20.10 11.29 -5.18
N LEU A 377 19.60 10.07 -5.09
CA LEU A 377 18.22 9.72 -5.28
C LEU A 377 17.65 9.11 -3.99
N ALA A 378 16.41 9.40 -3.67
CA ALA A 378 15.70 8.75 -2.57
C ALA A 378 14.18 8.68 -2.88
N PRO A 379 13.42 7.79 -2.22
CA PRO A 379 11.97 7.70 -2.41
C PRO A 379 11.23 8.99 -2.04
N THR A 380 11.73 9.74 -1.06
CA THR A 380 11.09 10.96 -0.57
C THR A 380 12.01 12.18 -0.69
N GLY A 381 11.41 13.36 -0.88
CA GLY A 381 12.17 14.61 -0.92
C GLY A 381 12.92 14.90 0.38
N LYS A 382 12.34 14.53 1.53
CA LYS A 382 12.99 14.67 2.83
C LYS A 382 14.28 13.85 2.93
N ALA A 383 14.26 12.58 2.51
CA ALA A 383 15.44 11.75 2.51
C ALA A 383 16.55 12.30 1.58
N VAL A 384 16.14 12.89 0.44
CA VAL A 384 17.08 13.60 -0.45
C VAL A 384 17.75 14.76 0.28
N ASP A 385 16.96 15.62 0.94
CA ASP A 385 17.48 16.78 1.66
C ASP A 385 18.41 16.37 2.83
N GLU A 386 18.05 15.33 3.59
CA GLU A 386 18.88 14.78 4.66
C GLU A 386 20.23 14.25 4.12
N ALA A 387 20.21 13.54 3.01
CA ALA A 387 21.43 13.01 2.38
C ALA A 387 22.33 14.15 1.85
N LEU A 388 21.76 15.18 1.23
CA LEU A 388 22.51 16.35 0.74
C LEU A 388 23.09 17.18 1.89
N ASN A 389 22.30 17.45 2.93
CA ASN A 389 22.75 18.17 4.11
C ASN A 389 23.86 17.42 4.87
N GLY A 390 23.81 16.08 4.84
CA GLY A 390 24.86 15.21 5.36
C GLY A 390 26.08 15.09 4.45
N GLY A 391 26.10 15.77 3.31
CA GLY A 391 27.24 15.82 2.39
C GLY A 391 27.40 14.60 1.49
N ALA A 392 26.38 13.77 1.31
CA ALA A 392 26.46 12.55 0.50
C ALA A 392 26.53 12.82 -1.02
N GLY A 393 26.11 13.98 -1.50
CA GLY A 393 26.07 14.26 -2.93
C GLY A 393 26.11 15.75 -3.30
N ASP A 394 26.07 16.01 -4.60
CA ASP A 394 26.14 17.36 -5.18
C ASP A 394 24.77 17.89 -5.59
N ARG A 395 23.91 16.96 -6.03
CA ARG A 395 22.56 17.22 -6.49
C ARG A 395 21.64 16.08 -6.03
N GLY A 396 20.39 16.39 -5.75
CA GLY A 396 19.42 15.39 -5.32
C GLY A 396 18.07 15.49 -6.05
N LEU A 397 17.42 14.34 -6.24
CA LEU A 397 16.10 14.21 -6.80
C LEU A 397 15.36 13.06 -6.10
N THR A 398 14.03 13.11 -6.07
CA THR A 398 13.27 11.89 -5.76
C THR A 398 13.39 10.89 -6.90
N VAL A 399 13.34 9.58 -6.60
CA VAL A 399 13.40 8.53 -7.63
C VAL A 399 12.31 8.75 -8.68
N ALA A 400 11.06 9.00 -8.28
CA ALA A 400 9.96 9.25 -9.21
C ALA A 400 10.27 10.44 -10.16
N LYS A 401 10.80 11.54 -9.63
CA LYS A 401 11.20 12.70 -10.46
C LYS A 401 12.37 12.35 -11.40
N ALA A 402 13.35 11.60 -10.92
CA ALA A 402 14.47 11.17 -11.73
C ALA A 402 14.04 10.28 -12.89
N LEU A 403 13.16 9.30 -12.64
CA LEU A 403 12.60 8.42 -13.68
C LEU A 403 11.79 9.19 -14.73
N THR A 404 10.98 10.17 -14.31
CA THR A 404 10.26 11.05 -15.25
C THR A 404 11.24 11.83 -16.14
N LEU A 405 12.26 12.46 -15.53
CA LEU A 405 13.24 13.23 -16.27
C LEU A 405 14.12 12.38 -17.20
N LEU A 406 14.38 11.12 -16.83
CA LEU A 406 15.08 10.16 -17.69
C LEU A 406 14.20 9.79 -18.90
N ALA A 407 12.92 9.50 -18.68
CA ALA A 407 11.97 9.19 -19.75
C ALA A 407 11.81 10.35 -20.74
N ASP A 408 11.80 11.60 -20.25
CA ASP A 408 11.70 12.82 -21.03
C ASP A 408 13.05 13.28 -21.65
N ASN A 409 14.14 12.51 -21.46
CA ASN A 409 15.51 12.87 -21.86
C ASN A 409 16.04 14.22 -21.28
N GLN A 410 15.46 14.67 -20.17
CA GLN A 410 15.85 15.88 -19.46
C GLN A 410 16.94 15.63 -18.39
N LEU A 411 17.09 14.40 -17.90
CA LEU A 411 18.19 13.94 -17.07
C LEU A 411 19.06 13.01 -17.91
N ARG A 412 20.34 13.34 -18.03
CA ARG A 412 21.33 12.48 -18.69
C ARG A 412 22.31 11.95 -17.66
N LEU A 413 22.47 10.64 -17.65
CA LEU A 413 23.50 9.94 -16.91
C LEU A 413 24.62 9.56 -17.87
N ASP A 414 25.86 9.50 -17.37
CA ASP A 414 27.02 9.03 -18.10
C ASP A 414 28.07 8.42 -17.15
N HIS A 415 29.21 7.99 -17.69
CA HIS A 415 30.31 7.39 -16.92
C HIS A 415 30.94 8.36 -15.91
N SER A 416 30.69 9.67 -15.99
CA SER A 416 31.13 10.67 -15.03
C SER A 416 30.10 10.87 -13.89
N THR A 417 29.03 10.14 -13.87
CA THR A 417 27.99 10.21 -12.85
C THR A 417 28.13 9.05 -11.87
N VAL A 418 28.11 9.35 -10.58
CA VAL A 418 27.89 8.39 -9.50
C VAL A 418 26.51 8.62 -8.93
N VAL A 419 25.63 7.63 -9.01
CA VAL A 419 24.27 7.68 -8.48
C VAL A 419 24.27 7.02 -7.11
N ILE A 420 23.85 7.72 -6.08
CA ILE A 420 23.60 7.17 -4.75
C ILE A 420 22.11 7.10 -4.55
N VAL A 421 21.57 5.91 -4.30
CA VAL A 421 20.15 5.68 -4.01
C VAL A 421 20.03 5.40 -2.53
N ASP A 422 19.59 6.39 -1.76
CA ASP A 422 19.35 6.22 -0.32
C ASP A 422 17.93 5.68 -0.08
N GLU A 423 17.75 4.94 1.02
CA GLU A 423 16.54 4.19 1.37
C GLU A 423 16.07 3.26 0.23
N ALA A 424 17.02 2.57 -0.44
CA ALA A 424 16.78 1.71 -1.60
C ALA A 424 15.83 0.54 -1.31
N SER A 425 15.70 0.11 -0.05
CA SER A 425 14.73 -0.90 0.40
C SER A 425 13.27 -0.50 0.18
N MET A 426 13.00 0.81 0.06
CA MET A 426 11.67 1.34 -0.21
C MET A 426 11.34 1.48 -1.71
N LEU A 427 12.27 1.17 -2.60
CA LEU A 427 12.00 1.20 -4.04
C LEU A 427 11.26 -0.06 -4.46
N GLY A 428 10.22 0.15 -5.28
CA GLY A 428 9.57 -0.96 -5.98
C GLY A 428 10.50 -1.59 -7.02
N THR A 429 10.36 -2.89 -7.25
CA THR A 429 11.13 -3.63 -8.26
C THR A 429 11.08 -2.98 -9.65
N PRO A 430 9.90 -2.51 -10.17
CA PRO A 430 9.83 -1.84 -11.47
C PRO A 430 10.68 -0.56 -11.55
N ASP A 431 10.61 0.29 -10.52
CA ASP A 431 11.36 1.54 -10.47
C ASP A 431 12.87 1.28 -10.37
N LEU A 432 13.25 0.31 -9.52
CA LEU A 432 14.64 -0.13 -9.37
C LEU A 432 15.19 -0.66 -10.69
N GLY A 433 14.46 -1.55 -11.37
CA GLY A 433 14.87 -2.11 -12.68
C GLY A 433 15.04 -1.03 -13.75
N THR A 434 14.12 -0.07 -13.82
CA THR A 434 14.20 1.05 -14.76
C THR A 434 15.42 1.92 -14.49
N LEU A 435 15.66 2.27 -13.22
CA LEU A 435 16.81 3.08 -12.81
C LEU A 435 18.14 2.37 -13.11
N LEU A 436 18.26 1.09 -12.72
CA LEU A 436 19.47 0.30 -12.95
C LEU A 436 19.76 0.13 -14.45
N SER A 437 18.73 -0.12 -15.27
CA SER A 437 18.86 -0.19 -16.72
C SER A 437 19.41 1.12 -17.31
N ALA A 438 18.82 2.25 -16.95
CA ALA A 438 19.26 3.56 -17.42
C ALA A 438 20.72 3.88 -17.00
N ALA A 439 21.05 3.63 -15.73
CA ALA A 439 22.38 3.93 -15.18
C ALA A 439 23.48 3.02 -15.77
N THR A 440 23.23 1.71 -15.90
CA THR A 440 24.22 0.77 -16.45
C THR A 440 24.42 0.95 -17.95
N GLN A 441 23.38 1.27 -18.73
CA GLN A 441 23.51 1.65 -20.13
C GLN A 441 24.37 2.91 -20.30
N ALA A 442 24.22 3.88 -19.38
CA ALA A 442 25.02 5.10 -19.33
C ALA A 442 26.43 4.89 -18.75
N ARG A 443 26.78 3.67 -18.29
CA ARG A 443 28.03 3.37 -17.59
C ARG A 443 28.25 4.18 -16.31
N ALA A 444 27.18 4.63 -15.68
CA ALA A 444 27.20 5.30 -14.39
C ALA A 444 27.31 4.28 -13.25
N LYS A 445 28.08 4.61 -12.22
CA LYS A 445 28.16 3.79 -11.00
C LYS A 445 26.94 4.06 -10.13
N VAL A 446 26.28 3.02 -9.64
CA VAL A 446 25.11 3.11 -8.75
C VAL A 446 25.44 2.48 -7.42
N VAL A 447 25.23 3.20 -6.32
CA VAL A 447 25.37 2.71 -4.95
C VAL A 447 23.98 2.67 -4.34
N LEU A 448 23.44 1.46 -4.12
CA LEU A 448 22.16 1.22 -3.47
C LEU A 448 22.36 1.14 -1.96
N VAL A 449 21.80 2.07 -1.20
CA VAL A 449 21.99 2.16 0.25
C VAL A 449 20.64 1.98 0.92
N GLY A 450 20.53 1.07 1.87
CA GLY A 450 19.25 0.83 2.54
C GLY A 450 19.35 -0.18 3.67
N ASP A 451 18.21 -0.45 4.27
CA ASP A 451 18.04 -1.46 5.31
C ASP A 451 16.92 -2.42 4.90
N ALA A 452 17.29 -3.64 4.55
CA ALA A 452 16.37 -4.69 4.13
C ALA A 452 15.31 -5.06 5.21
N HIS A 453 15.58 -4.73 6.48
CA HIS A 453 14.64 -4.97 7.58
C HIS A 453 13.75 -3.75 7.91
N GLN A 454 13.86 -2.65 7.16
CA GLN A 454 12.91 -1.53 7.25
C GLN A 454 11.67 -1.78 6.39
N LEU A 455 10.76 -0.81 6.36
CA LEU A 455 9.50 -0.93 5.65
C LEU A 455 9.70 -1.21 4.16
N SER A 456 8.92 -2.14 3.65
CA SER A 456 8.83 -2.44 2.22
C SER A 456 8.19 -1.29 1.44
N PRO A 457 8.35 -1.24 0.11
CA PRO A 457 7.67 -0.27 -0.74
C PRO A 457 6.15 -0.23 -0.50
N VAL A 458 5.56 0.95 -0.54
CA VAL A 458 4.10 1.11 -0.42
C VAL A 458 3.48 1.04 -1.82
N LYS A 459 2.46 0.18 -1.98
CA LYS A 459 1.74 -0.04 -3.25
C LYS A 459 2.66 -0.42 -4.43
N ALA A 460 3.76 -1.10 -4.15
CA ALA A 460 4.69 -1.60 -5.16
C ALA A 460 5.34 -2.91 -4.70
N ARG A 461 5.73 -3.75 -5.64
CA ARG A 461 6.53 -4.96 -5.35
C ARG A 461 7.90 -4.55 -4.85
N GLY A 462 8.37 -5.17 -3.77
CA GLY A 462 9.70 -4.98 -3.21
C GLY A 462 10.46 -6.31 -3.13
N GLY A 463 11.60 -6.27 -2.44
CA GLY A 463 12.44 -7.45 -2.15
C GLY A 463 13.76 -7.49 -2.91
N MET A 464 13.85 -6.90 -4.10
CA MET A 464 15.08 -6.94 -4.91
C MET A 464 16.30 -6.33 -4.23
N PHE A 465 16.14 -5.24 -3.45
CA PHE A 465 17.28 -4.69 -2.71
C PHE A 465 17.84 -5.70 -1.69
N GLU A 466 16.98 -6.39 -0.95
CA GLU A 466 17.39 -7.43 0.01
C GLU A 466 18.09 -8.59 -0.70
N GLN A 467 17.52 -9.04 -1.82
CA GLN A 467 18.10 -10.11 -2.64
C GLN A 467 19.48 -9.72 -3.17
N LEU A 468 19.64 -8.51 -3.73
CA LEU A 468 20.94 -8.02 -4.20
C LEU A 468 21.97 -7.92 -3.07
N CYS A 469 21.55 -7.52 -1.86
CA CYS A 469 22.45 -7.50 -0.69
C CYS A 469 22.88 -8.90 -0.26
N THR A 470 22.02 -9.93 -0.46
CA THR A 470 22.29 -11.31 -0.04
C THR A 470 23.10 -12.08 -1.08
N ASP A 471 22.74 -11.93 -2.36
CA ASP A 471 23.25 -12.80 -3.43
C ASP A 471 24.53 -12.26 -4.08
N LEU A 472 24.75 -10.93 -4.07
CA LEU A 472 25.94 -10.36 -4.72
C LEU A 472 27.17 -10.43 -3.81
N PRO A 473 28.24 -11.13 -4.22
CA PRO A 473 29.43 -11.33 -3.38
C PRO A 473 30.21 -10.04 -3.09
N TRP A 474 29.99 -8.96 -3.84
CA TRP A 474 30.59 -7.64 -3.61
C TRP A 474 29.70 -6.69 -2.80
N SER A 475 28.53 -7.13 -2.37
CA SER A 475 27.68 -6.37 -1.46
C SER A 475 28.42 -6.05 -0.16
N GLN A 476 28.18 -4.85 0.35
CA GLN A 476 28.80 -4.40 1.60
C GLN A 476 27.75 -4.28 2.71
N HIS A 477 28.17 -4.55 3.95
CA HIS A 477 27.28 -4.54 5.10
C HIS A 477 27.89 -3.71 6.25
N LEU A 478 27.14 -2.71 6.72
CA LEU A 478 27.45 -2.02 7.96
C LEU A 478 26.69 -2.72 9.11
N THR A 479 27.39 -3.05 10.17
CA THR A 479 26.82 -3.78 11.32
C THR A 479 26.78 -2.95 12.59
N GLU A 480 27.56 -1.86 12.66
CA GLU A 480 27.65 -1.00 13.82
C GLU A 480 26.54 0.05 13.81
N VAL A 481 25.89 0.26 14.96
CA VAL A 481 24.83 1.27 15.13
C VAL A 481 25.31 2.30 16.16
N TRP A 482 25.25 3.57 15.79
CA TRP A 482 25.74 4.69 16.59
C TRP A 482 24.64 5.52 17.26
N ARG A 483 23.40 5.40 16.79
CA ARG A 483 22.25 6.18 17.27
C ARG A 483 21.94 5.93 18.74
N MET A 484 22.10 4.69 19.20
CA MET A 484 21.84 4.31 20.60
C MET A 484 23.12 4.37 21.40
N GLN A 485 23.12 5.19 22.46
CA GLN A 485 24.29 5.37 23.34
C GLN A 485 24.46 4.19 24.29
N ASP A 486 23.34 3.63 24.80
CA ASP A 486 23.35 2.44 25.67
C ASP A 486 23.68 1.18 24.85
N PRO A 487 24.77 0.47 25.14
CA PRO A 487 25.12 -0.78 24.47
C PRO A 487 24.06 -1.87 24.61
N GLN A 488 23.37 -1.97 25.75
CA GLN A 488 22.34 -2.97 25.98
C GLN A 488 21.09 -2.70 25.13
N GLU A 489 20.71 -1.42 25.01
CA GLU A 489 19.63 -1.01 24.11
C GLU A 489 19.98 -1.28 22.66
N ARG A 490 21.20 -0.99 22.25
CA ARG A 490 21.71 -1.28 20.91
C ARG A 490 21.60 -2.75 20.58
N ASP A 491 22.09 -3.63 21.48
CA ASP A 491 22.02 -5.08 21.29
C ASP A 491 20.58 -5.60 21.26
N ALA A 492 19.72 -5.08 22.15
CA ALA A 492 18.31 -5.43 22.17
C ALA A 492 17.58 -4.98 20.89
N SER A 493 17.86 -3.77 20.39
CA SER A 493 17.30 -3.25 19.15
C SER A 493 17.72 -4.07 17.93
N LEU A 494 19.00 -4.40 17.82
CA LEU A 494 19.48 -5.28 16.75
C LEU A 494 18.88 -6.69 16.84
N ALA A 495 18.66 -7.20 18.05
CA ALA A 495 18.01 -8.49 18.25
C ALA A 495 16.51 -8.45 17.89
N LEU A 496 15.80 -7.35 18.14
CA LEU A 496 14.44 -7.16 17.65
C LEU A 496 14.39 -7.16 16.11
N ARG A 497 15.39 -6.58 15.47
CA ARG A 497 15.47 -6.45 14.02
C ARG A 497 15.71 -7.79 13.30
N SER A 498 16.63 -8.62 13.78
CA SER A 498 17.15 -9.75 13.00
C SER A 498 17.22 -11.08 13.74
N ALA A 499 16.92 -11.12 15.04
CA ALA A 499 17.04 -12.35 15.82
C ALA A 499 15.76 -13.18 15.83
N HIS A 500 15.93 -14.48 16.03
CA HIS A 500 14.86 -15.45 16.16
C HIS A 500 15.00 -16.21 17.49
N GLY A 501 13.96 -16.92 17.89
CA GLY A 501 14.00 -17.82 19.05
C GLY A 501 14.38 -17.14 20.37
N HIS A 502 15.44 -17.61 21.03
CA HIS A 502 15.83 -17.15 22.37
C HIS A 502 16.30 -15.70 22.38
N ARG A 503 17.10 -15.26 21.40
CA ARG A 503 17.64 -13.89 21.35
C ARG A 503 16.53 -12.84 21.20
N LEU A 504 15.53 -13.11 20.36
CA LEU A 504 14.35 -12.24 20.21
C LEU A 504 13.59 -12.16 21.54
N ARG A 505 13.33 -13.29 22.19
CA ARG A 505 12.66 -13.30 23.52
C ARG A 505 13.44 -12.53 24.58
N SER A 506 14.78 -12.61 24.57
CA SER A 506 15.64 -11.86 25.48
C SER A 506 15.55 -10.35 25.24
N ALA A 507 15.52 -9.91 23.98
CA ALA A 507 15.33 -8.50 23.63
C ALA A 507 13.96 -7.98 24.10
N VAL A 508 12.87 -8.70 23.84
CA VAL A 508 11.53 -8.36 24.31
C VAL A 508 11.49 -8.27 25.85
N LYS A 509 12.15 -9.23 26.53
CA LYS A 509 12.27 -9.21 28.00
C LYS A 509 13.02 -7.98 28.48
N TRP A 510 14.11 -7.60 27.81
CA TRP A 510 14.89 -6.40 28.13
C TRP A 510 14.03 -5.14 28.04
N TYR A 511 13.31 -4.90 26.91
CA TYR A 511 12.43 -3.74 26.76
C TYR A 511 11.32 -3.70 27.83
N ARG A 512 10.76 -4.87 28.18
CA ARG A 512 9.76 -4.97 29.26
C ARG A 512 10.36 -4.62 30.64
N THR A 513 11.56 -5.12 30.95
CA THR A 513 12.26 -4.83 32.21
C THR A 513 12.62 -3.36 32.31
N GLN A 514 12.99 -2.72 31.22
CA GLN A 514 13.27 -1.29 31.17
C GLN A 514 11.99 -0.42 31.11
N ARG A 515 10.81 -1.01 31.25
CA ARG A 515 9.51 -0.32 31.18
C ARG A 515 9.31 0.46 29.89
N ARG A 516 9.88 -0.03 28.78
CA ARG A 516 9.75 0.55 27.43
C ARG A 516 8.79 -0.24 26.53
N LEU A 517 8.29 -1.38 27.00
CA LEU A 517 7.27 -2.20 26.34
C LEU A 517 6.12 -2.43 27.30
N HIS A 518 4.99 -1.87 26.97
CA HIS A 518 3.72 -2.02 27.70
C HIS A 518 2.78 -2.91 26.90
N THR A 519 1.91 -3.64 27.58
CA THR A 519 0.89 -4.51 26.97
C THR A 519 -0.40 -4.40 27.74
N GLY A 520 -1.51 -4.23 27.08
CA GLY A 520 -2.82 -4.09 27.69
C GLY A 520 -3.92 -3.90 26.66
N ASP A 521 -5.11 -3.53 27.11
CA ASP A 521 -6.17 -3.20 26.17
C ASP A 521 -5.85 -1.89 25.41
N PRO A 522 -6.36 -1.72 24.18
CA PRO A 522 -6.03 -0.57 23.33
C PRO A 522 -6.31 0.79 23.96
N ILE A 523 -7.36 0.91 24.80
CA ILE A 523 -7.73 2.19 25.42
C ILE A 523 -6.72 2.54 26.51
N ALA A 524 -6.34 1.57 27.36
CA ALA A 524 -5.33 1.76 28.40
C ALA A 524 -3.97 2.10 27.76
N MET A 525 -3.58 1.41 26.70
CA MET A 525 -2.32 1.67 25.99
C MET A 525 -2.30 3.04 25.32
N ALA A 526 -3.43 3.49 24.77
CA ALA A 526 -3.55 4.84 24.23
C ALA A 526 -3.42 5.91 25.34
N ALA A 527 -4.00 5.68 26.50
CA ALA A 527 -3.86 6.58 27.66
C ALA A 527 -2.41 6.64 28.17
N ASP A 528 -1.74 5.49 28.28
CA ASP A 528 -0.32 5.42 28.68
C ASP A 528 0.58 6.19 27.69
N ALA A 529 0.36 6.00 26.39
CA ALA A 529 1.12 6.70 25.35
C ALA A 529 0.90 8.21 25.39
N LEU A 530 -0.32 8.67 25.66
CA LEU A 530 -0.64 10.09 25.83
C LEU A 530 0.05 10.68 27.06
N HIS A 531 0.02 9.98 28.21
CA HIS A 531 0.71 10.41 29.43
C HIS A 531 2.22 10.51 29.19
N ALA A 532 2.83 9.51 28.55
CA ALA A 532 4.25 9.52 28.24
C ALA A 532 4.62 10.68 27.29
N TYR A 533 3.79 10.92 26.26
CA TYR A 533 3.95 12.06 25.36
C TYR A 533 3.94 13.39 26.10
N LEU A 534 2.95 13.62 26.96
CA LEU A 534 2.80 14.86 27.72
C LEU A 534 3.95 15.08 28.70
N ALA A 535 4.41 14.00 29.36
CA ALA A 535 5.54 14.05 30.28
C ALA A 535 6.86 14.41 29.56
N ASP A 536 7.14 13.79 28.45
CA ASP A 536 8.34 14.09 27.65
C ASP A 536 8.29 15.50 27.08
N ARG A 537 7.14 15.95 26.59
CA ARG A 537 6.96 17.32 26.09
C ARG A 537 7.14 18.36 27.22
N ALA A 538 6.64 18.09 28.43
CA ALA A 538 6.84 18.96 29.59
C ALA A 538 8.32 19.10 29.96
N ASN A 539 9.13 18.11 29.65
CA ASN A 539 10.60 18.12 29.79
C ASN A 539 11.32 18.79 28.60
N GLY A 540 10.61 19.43 27.68
CA GLY A 540 11.17 20.17 26.55
C GLY A 540 11.61 19.32 25.37
N LYS A 541 11.28 18.02 25.34
CA LYS A 541 11.66 17.12 24.24
C LYS A 541 10.75 17.30 23.03
N ASP A 542 11.31 17.07 21.82
CA ASP A 542 10.51 16.82 20.63
C ASP A 542 10.01 15.38 20.65
N VAL A 543 8.70 15.21 20.64
CA VAL A 543 8.04 13.91 20.84
C VAL A 543 7.16 13.59 19.65
N LEU A 544 7.12 12.31 19.25
CA LEU A 544 6.23 11.80 18.22
C LEU A 544 5.48 10.56 18.72
N LEU A 545 4.17 10.51 18.47
CA LEU A 545 3.39 9.28 18.57
C LEU A 545 3.34 8.59 17.21
N VAL A 546 3.55 7.28 17.20
CA VAL A 546 3.51 6.47 15.99
C VAL A 546 2.48 5.37 16.15
N CYS A 547 1.58 5.22 15.16
CA CYS A 547 0.50 4.27 15.19
C CYS A 547 0.52 3.37 13.95
N ASP A 548 -0.11 2.20 14.03
CA ASP A 548 -0.30 1.30 12.89
C ASP A 548 -1.43 1.77 11.96
N THR A 549 -2.41 2.53 12.47
CA THR A 549 -3.56 2.98 11.69
C THR A 549 -3.74 4.50 11.74
N TRP A 550 -4.35 5.04 10.68
CA TRP A 550 -4.69 6.46 10.60
C TRP A 550 -5.77 6.86 11.59
N GLU A 551 -6.73 5.97 11.86
CA GLU A 551 -7.81 6.18 12.81
C GLU A 551 -7.28 6.41 14.22
N MET A 552 -6.30 5.61 14.64
CA MET A 552 -5.64 5.76 15.93
C MET A 552 -4.84 7.07 15.99
N ALA A 553 -4.05 7.35 14.94
CA ALA A 553 -3.27 8.59 14.86
C ALA A 553 -4.17 9.83 14.93
N ASP A 554 -5.32 9.83 14.24
CA ASP A 554 -6.24 10.94 14.24
C ASP A 554 -6.94 11.12 15.61
N ALA A 555 -7.34 10.02 16.24
CA ALA A 555 -7.92 10.06 17.59
C ALA A 555 -6.93 10.66 18.61
N LEU A 556 -5.66 10.26 18.55
CA LEU A 556 -4.61 10.80 19.42
C LEU A 556 -4.29 12.27 19.09
N ASN A 557 -4.29 12.63 17.82
CA ASN A 557 -4.10 14.01 17.38
C ASN A 557 -5.19 14.93 17.95
N ARG A 558 -6.46 14.54 17.85
CA ARG A 558 -7.58 15.31 18.43
C ARG A 558 -7.45 15.43 19.93
N ARG A 559 -7.14 14.34 20.61
CA ARG A 559 -6.99 14.34 22.08
C ARG A 559 -5.86 15.26 22.53
N LEU A 560 -4.71 15.25 21.84
CA LEU A 560 -3.58 16.13 22.15
C LEU A 560 -3.89 17.60 21.80
N HIS A 561 -4.56 17.85 20.68
CA HIS A 561 -5.05 19.18 20.33
C HIS A 561 -5.91 19.76 21.45
N ASP A 562 -6.93 19.02 21.89
CA ASP A 562 -7.84 19.47 22.96
C ASP A 562 -7.14 19.64 24.32
N THR A 563 -6.04 18.88 24.57
CA THR A 563 -5.29 18.93 25.83
C THR A 563 -4.24 20.04 25.85
N LEU A 564 -3.63 20.34 24.71
CA LEU A 564 -2.44 21.20 24.60
C LEU A 564 -2.73 22.61 24.11
N THR A 565 -3.90 22.84 23.54
CA THR A 565 -4.30 24.16 23.04
C THR A 565 -5.53 24.66 23.79
N GLU A 566 -5.47 25.96 24.18
CA GLU A 566 -6.62 26.62 24.78
C GLU A 566 -7.77 26.76 23.78
N PRO A 567 -9.04 26.62 24.22
CA PRO A 567 -10.19 26.91 23.39
C PRO A 567 -10.13 28.34 22.84
N GLY A 568 -10.25 28.51 21.54
CA GLY A 568 -10.10 29.81 20.92
C GLY A 568 -10.29 29.78 19.40
N PRO A 569 -9.93 30.87 18.72
CA PRO A 569 -10.00 30.97 17.27
C PRO A 569 -9.25 29.82 16.60
N SER A 570 -9.80 29.31 15.49
CA SER A 570 -9.19 28.21 14.72
C SER A 570 -9.35 28.46 13.23
N VAL A 571 -8.47 27.84 12.43
CA VAL A 571 -8.58 27.79 10.97
C VAL A 571 -8.92 26.37 10.54
N ARG A 572 -9.71 26.25 9.48
CA ARG A 572 -10.08 24.95 8.91
C ARG A 572 -8.94 24.40 8.05
N ALA A 573 -8.57 23.17 8.29
CA ALA A 573 -7.52 22.44 7.58
C ALA A 573 -8.06 21.13 6.96
N ALA A 574 -7.17 20.31 6.43
CA ALA A 574 -7.54 19.03 5.83
C ALA A 574 -8.30 18.11 6.81
N ARG A 575 -9.16 17.25 6.28
CA ARG A 575 -10.00 16.31 7.05
C ARG A 575 -10.93 16.99 8.05
N ASP A 576 -11.36 18.20 7.74
CA ASP A 576 -12.23 19.00 8.59
C ASP A 576 -11.66 19.25 10.00
N GLN A 577 -10.32 19.26 10.12
CA GLN A 577 -9.64 19.56 11.36
C GLN A 577 -9.60 21.08 11.60
N HIS A 578 -9.72 21.46 12.85
CA HIS A 578 -9.62 22.85 13.29
C HIS A 578 -8.27 23.05 14.00
N ILE A 579 -7.43 23.91 13.46
CA ILE A 579 -6.07 24.14 13.93
C ILE A 579 -6.01 25.47 14.69
N ARG A 580 -5.34 25.47 15.85
CA ARG A 580 -5.14 26.62 16.74
C ARG A 580 -3.67 27.00 16.81
N VAL A 581 -3.41 28.20 17.34
CA VAL A 581 -2.03 28.61 17.67
C VAL A 581 -1.41 27.68 18.69
N GLY A 582 -0.16 27.27 18.46
CA GLY A 582 0.59 26.33 19.29
C GLY A 582 0.46 24.86 18.87
N ASP A 583 -0.49 24.52 17.99
CA ASP A 583 -0.60 23.16 17.46
C ASP A 583 0.66 22.72 16.72
N VAL A 584 0.92 21.43 16.78
CA VAL A 584 1.86 20.77 15.88
C VAL A 584 1.07 20.24 14.69
N ILE A 585 1.49 20.63 13.50
CA ILE A 585 0.88 20.22 12.23
C ILE A 585 1.91 19.55 11.33
N ILE A 586 1.42 18.83 10.31
CA ILE A 586 2.25 18.15 9.32
C ILE A 586 1.72 18.43 7.90
N SER A 587 2.64 18.73 6.99
CA SER A 587 2.33 18.86 5.55
C SER A 587 2.30 17.47 4.88
N ARG A 588 1.32 17.26 4.00
CA ARG A 588 1.04 15.95 3.36
C ARG A 588 1.36 15.90 1.87
N ALA A 589 1.82 17.01 1.30
CA ALA A 589 2.24 17.09 -0.09
C ALA A 589 3.52 17.91 -0.22
N ASN A 590 4.27 17.67 -1.32
CA ASN A 590 5.37 18.57 -1.70
C ASN A 590 4.79 19.74 -2.46
N ASP A 591 5.22 20.96 -2.12
CA ASP A 591 4.87 22.15 -2.90
C ASP A 591 6.08 23.09 -3.01
N PRO A 592 6.70 23.20 -4.21
CA PRO A 592 7.82 24.08 -4.43
C PRO A 592 7.42 25.56 -4.57
N THR A 593 6.13 25.87 -4.64
CA THR A 593 5.64 27.25 -4.82
C THR A 593 5.45 27.98 -3.50
N ILE A 594 5.34 27.24 -2.39
CA ILE A 594 5.21 27.82 -1.06
C ILE A 594 6.57 28.31 -0.58
N ALA A 595 6.69 29.62 -0.43
CA ALA A 595 7.93 30.26 -0.01
C ALA A 595 8.30 29.91 1.45
N LEU A 596 9.54 29.52 1.68
CA LEU A 596 10.12 29.36 3.01
C LEU A 596 11.03 30.54 3.34
N HIS A 597 10.87 31.07 4.54
CA HIS A 597 11.73 32.10 5.09
C HIS A 597 12.67 31.50 6.13
N PRO A 598 13.97 31.82 6.10
CA PRO A 598 14.93 31.31 7.07
C PRO A 598 14.50 31.60 8.50
N GLY A 599 14.70 30.61 9.39
CA GLY A 599 14.54 30.82 10.81
C GLY A 599 15.63 31.71 11.39
N PRO A 600 15.43 32.29 12.59
CA PRO A 600 16.39 33.21 13.22
C PRO A 600 17.79 32.61 13.42
N ASN A 601 17.93 31.30 13.42
CA ASN A 601 19.18 30.58 13.65
C ASN A 601 19.82 30.02 12.36
N ASN A 602 19.22 30.22 11.18
CA ASN A 602 19.70 29.62 9.94
C ASN A 602 19.91 30.70 8.86
N HIS A 603 21.12 31.29 8.84
CA HIS A 603 21.51 32.30 7.85
C HIS A 603 21.96 31.73 6.51
N THR A 604 22.01 30.40 6.38
CA THR A 604 22.50 29.67 5.20
C THR A 604 21.42 29.00 4.37
N ALA A 605 20.13 29.30 4.59
CA ALA A 605 19.06 28.75 3.78
C ALA A 605 19.25 29.14 2.32
N GLN A 606 19.82 28.20 1.55
CA GLN A 606 19.90 28.32 0.10
C GLN A 606 18.47 28.37 -0.47
N SER A 607 18.28 29.13 -1.51
CA SER A 607 17.02 29.44 -2.20
C SER A 607 16.27 28.25 -2.82
N LEU A 608 16.57 27.02 -2.40
CA LEU A 608 16.02 25.78 -2.94
C LEU A 608 15.21 24.97 -1.92
N ASP A 609 15.06 25.45 -0.69
CA ASP A 609 14.27 24.74 0.31
C ASP A 609 12.77 24.98 0.07
N GLN A 610 11.97 23.92 0.20
CA GLN A 610 10.55 23.91 -0.14
C GLN A 610 9.75 23.10 0.88
N VAL A 611 8.44 23.30 0.88
CA VAL A 611 7.55 22.50 1.70
C VAL A 611 7.54 21.05 1.19
N ARG A 612 7.84 20.12 2.10
CA ARG A 612 7.88 18.68 1.82
C ARG A 612 6.78 17.91 2.55
N ASN A 613 6.34 16.84 1.95
CA ASN A 613 5.52 15.85 2.65
C ASN A 613 6.28 15.31 3.87
N GLY A 614 5.64 15.33 5.04
CA GLY A 614 6.23 14.90 6.30
C GLY A 614 6.98 15.97 7.08
N ASN A 615 7.07 17.23 6.59
CA ASN A 615 7.56 18.32 7.42
C ASN A 615 6.58 18.58 8.58
N ARG A 616 7.13 18.72 9.79
CA ARG A 616 6.39 19.05 11.01
C ARG A 616 6.60 20.52 11.35
N TRP A 617 5.52 21.17 11.73
CA TRP A 617 5.48 22.62 11.96
C TRP A 617 4.78 22.92 13.27
N ARG A 618 5.15 24.02 13.92
CA ARG A 618 4.41 24.62 15.01
C ARG A 618 3.65 25.83 14.51
N VAL A 619 2.37 25.91 14.80
CA VAL A 619 1.55 27.06 14.41
C VAL A 619 1.91 28.25 15.28
N ALA A 620 2.42 29.32 14.64
CA ALA A 620 2.84 30.56 15.28
C ALA A 620 1.73 31.61 15.33
N GLY A 621 0.81 31.58 14.36
CA GLY A 621 -0.31 32.53 14.28
C GLY A 621 -1.37 32.07 13.28
N ILE A 622 -2.59 32.53 13.44
CA ILE A 622 -3.71 32.27 12.53
C ILE A 622 -4.45 33.56 12.18
N ASP A 623 -5.01 33.59 10.97
CA ASP A 623 -5.97 34.56 10.54
C ASP A 623 -7.28 33.89 10.14
N THR A 624 -8.28 34.00 10.96
CA THR A 624 -9.59 33.35 10.75
C THR A 624 -10.41 34.03 9.68
N ALA A 625 -10.15 35.30 9.36
CA ALA A 625 -10.90 36.04 8.35
C ALA A 625 -10.54 35.55 6.93
N THR A 626 -9.27 35.23 6.71
CA THR A 626 -8.75 34.74 5.41
C THR A 626 -8.45 33.26 5.38
N ASN A 627 -8.72 32.51 6.46
CA ASN A 627 -8.36 31.11 6.65
C ASN A 627 -6.89 30.85 6.32
N ARG A 628 -5.98 31.53 7.04
CA ARG A 628 -4.52 31.41 6.88
C ARG A 628 -3.86 31.06 8.20
N LEU A 629 -2.75 30.35 8.13
CA LEU A 629 -1.90 30.11 9.29
C LEU A 629 -0.42 30.35 8.97
N ALA A 630 0.28 30.93 9.93
CA ALA A 630 1.73 31.02 9.92
C ALA A 630 2.31 29.91 10.77
N ALA A 631 3.34 29.22 10.25
CA ALA A 631 3.94 28.07 10.90
C ALA A 631 5.47 28.14 10.87
N GLU A 632 6.09 27.57 11.91
CA GLU A 632 7.54 27.43 12.06
C GLU A 632 7.91 25.95 12.02
N ARG A 633 8.82 25.55 11.12
CA ARG A 633 9.28 24.18 10.96
C ARG A 633 10.10 23.73 12.17
N LEU A 634 9.75 22.58 12.74
CA LEU A 634 10.37 22.09 13.99
C LEU A 634 11.85 21.73 13.82
N SER A 635 12.28 21.33 12.61
CA SER A 635 13.65 20.87 12.38
C SER A 635 14.70 21.97 12.33
N ASP A 636 14.35 23.17 11.85
CA ASP A 636 15.31 24.25 11.56
C ASP A 636 14.78 25.68 11.80
N GLY A 637 13.52 25.80 12.24
CA GLY A 637 12.89 27.09 12.50
C GLY A 637 12.49 27.88 11.25
N ALA A 638 12.54 27.28 10.06
CA ALA A 638 12.05 27.92 8.83
C ALA A 638 10.56 28.25 8.95
N ARG A 639 10.15 29.42 8.40
CA ARG A 639 8.79 29.93 8.53
C ARG A 639 8.09 29.99 7.20
N THR A 640 6.77 29.73 7.23
CA THR A 640 5.91 29.84 6.05
C THR A 640 4.48 30.18 6.43
N ILE A 641 3.68 30.52 5.41
CA ILE A 641 2.24 30.71 5.53
C ILE A 641 1.56 29.64 4.68
N PHE A 642 0.59 28.95 5.28
CA PHE A 642 -0.28 28.04 4.58
C PHE A 642 -1.67 28.67 4.41
N ASP A 643 -2.20 28.61 3.20
CA ASP A 643 -3.53 29.13 2.85
C ASP A 643 -4.18 28.31 1.72
N GLY A 644 -5.38 28.72 1.31
CA GLY A 644 -6.11 28.17 0.16
C GLY A 644 -6.30 26.65 0.22
N ASP A 645 -6.17 26.04 -0.96
CA ASP A 645 -6.36 24.59 -1.13
C ASP A 645 -5.27 23.78 -0.42
N TYR A 646 -4.04 24.30 -0.36
CA TYR A 646 -2.97 23.60 0.34
C TYR A 646 -3.26 23.42 1.83
N LEU A 647 -3.77 24.44 2.50
CA LEU A 647 -4.18 24.36 3.90
C LEU A 647 -5.33 23.37 4.10
N THR A 648 -6.34 23.43 3.23
CA THR A 648 -7.58 22.67 3.39
C THR A 648 -7.46 21.21 2.92
N GLU A 649 -6.47 20.89 2.09
CA GLU A 649 -6.28 19.52 1.56
C GLU A 649 -5.05 18.81 2.13
N HIS A 650 -3.97 19.53 2.47
CA HIS A 650 -2.67 18.94 2.74
C HIS A 650 -2.10 19.24 4.14
N ILE A 651 -2.75 20.03 4.96
CA ILE A 651 -2.31 20.29 6.35
C ILE A 651 -3.19 19.55 7.34
N THR A 652 -2.56 18.78 8.23
CA THR A 652 -3.24 18.05 9.32
C THR A 652 -2.50 18.21 10.63
N LEU A 653 -3.17 17.90 11.76
CA LEU A 653 -2.48 17.76 13.05
C LEU A 653 -1.35 16.73 12.94
N GLY A 654 -0.24 16.97 13.64
CA GLY A 654 1.02 16.26 13.48
C GLY A 654 1.65 15.76 14.78
N TYR A 655 0.90 15.62 15.88
CA TYR A 655 1.35 15.03 17.14
C TYR A 655 1.54 13.52 17.02
N ALA A 656 0.64 12.86 16.28
CA ALA A 656 0.66 11.44 15.99
C ALA A 656 0.62 11.20 14.49
N THR A 657 1.28 10.12 14.04
CA THR A 657 1.32 9.73 12.63
C THR A 657 1.42 8.20 12.48
N THR A 658 1.29 7.69 11.27
CA THR A 658 1.48 6.25 11.02
C THR A 658 2.96 5.89 10.89
N VAL A 659 3.29 4.61 11.09
CA VAL A 659 4.66 4.08 10.97
C VAL A 659 5.31 4.49 9.64
N HIS A 660 4.60 4.36 8.52
CA HIS A 660 5.11 4.77 7.20
C HIS A 660 5.38 6.27 7.09
N ALA A 661 4.49 7.10 7.64
CA ALA A 661 4.65 8.54 7.58
C ALA A 661 5.66 9.09 8.61
N ALA A 662 6.02 8.28 9.63
CA ALA A 662 7.07 8.59 10.58
C ALA A 662 8.48 8.30 10.05
N GLN A 663 8.61 7.56 8.96
CA GLN A 663 9.91 7.19 8.42
C GLN A 663 10.72 8.43 8.03
N GLY A 664 12.00 8.45 8.41
CA GLY A 664 12.86 9.62 8.21
C GLY A 664 12.56 10.81 9.16
N VAL A 665 11.65 10.66 10.14
CA VAL A 665 11.47 11.68 11.18
C VAL A 665 12.50 11.46 12.30
N THR A 666 13.20 12.51 12.68
CA THR A 666 14.09 12.51 13.84
C THR A 666 13.41 13.28 14.98
N THR A 667 13.33 12.67 16.15
CA THR A 667 12.75 13.24 17.37
C THR A 667 13.57 12.77 18.58
N ASP A 668 13.45 13.46 19.72
CA ASP A 668 14.13 13.05 20.95
C ASP A 668 13.53 11.76 21.52
N THR A 669 12.20 11.63 21.46
CA THR A 669 11.48 10.44 21.91
C THR A 669 10.35 10.06 20.98
N CYS A 670 10.10 8.76 20.88
CA CYS A 670 9.03 8.20 20.06
C CYS A 670 8.25 7.16 20.87
N HIS A 671 6.94 7.30 20.93
CA HIS A 671 6.05 6.31 21.53
C HIS A 671 5.25 5.62 20.44
N ALA A 672 5.45 4.31 20.27
CA ALA A 672 4.76 3.50 19.25
C ALA A 672 3.57 2.76 19.85
N LEU A 673 2.40 2.95 19.25
CA LEU A 673 1.15 2.27 19.61
C LEU A 673 0.74 1.34 18.47
N LEU A 674 0.84 0.03 18.69
CA LEU A 674 0.58 -1.01 17.70
C LEU A 674 -0.55 -1.92 18.15
N SER A 675 -1.47 -2.26 17.27
CA SER A 675 -2.54 -3.22 17.54
C SER A 675 -2.04 -4.67 17.47
N GLU A 676 -2.78 -5.58 18.10
CA GLU A 676 -2.46 -7.03 18.14
C GLU A 676 -2.42 -7.70 16.75
N GLY A 677 -3.02 -7.11 15.75
CA GLY A 677 -3.06 -7.59 14.35
C GLY A 677 -2.19 -6.80 13.40
N ALA A 678 -1.35 -5.88 13.89
CA ALA A 678 -0.44 -5.14 13.03
C ALA A 678 0.44 -6.14 12.25
N PRO A 679 0.47 -6.08 10.91
CA PRO A 679 1.34 -6.97 10.14
C PRO A 679 2.76 -6.73 10.61
N ALA A 680 3.39 -7.79 11.10
CA ALA A 680 4.80 -7.72 11.41
C ALA A 680 5.53 -7.29 10.13
N PRO A 681 6.37 -6.27 10.16
CA PRO A 681 7.19 -5.91 9.00
C PRO A 681 8.30 -6.96 8.72
N TRP A 682 8.16 -8.13 9.34
CA TRP A 682 9.15 -9.20 9.30
C TRP A 682 8.73 -10.27 8.31
N PRO A 683 9.59 -10.68 7.37
CA PRO A 683 9.37 -11.93 6.67
C PRO A 683 9.44 -13.06 7.71
N THR A 684 8.30 -13.64 8.03
CA THR A 684 8.25 -14.97 8.61
C THR A 684 8.66 -15.94 7.51
N SER A 685 9.94 -16.02 7.24
CA SER A 685 10.50 -17.15 6.50
C SER A 685 10.46 -18.38 7.38
N PRO A 686 10.15 -19.56 6.81
CA PRO A 686 10.12 -20.82 7.54
C PRO A 686 11.48 -21.19 8.14
#